data_8255bea3f930584e4c71dfe45ca8ba11
#
_entry.id   8255bea3f930584e4c71dfe45ca8ba11
#
_cell.length_a   1.000
_cell.length_b   1.000
_cell.length_c   1.000
_cell.angle_alpha   90.00
_cell.angle_beta   90.00
_cell.angle_gamma   90.00
#
_symmetry.space_group_name_H-M   'P 1'
#
loop_
_entity.id
_entity.type
_entity.pdbx_description
1 polymer ?
#
loop_
_entity_poly.entity_id
_entity_poly.type
_entity_poly.pdbx_seq_one_letter_code
_entity_poly.pdbx_strand_id
1 'polypeptide(L)'
;MSAEYGADQIQILEGLEAVRKRPGMYIGSTSSRGLHHLVYEIVDNAVDEALAGYCTEIKVFINPDNSVTVIDNGRGIPVGINHKAGLPAVEVVFTVLHAGGKFGGGGYKVSGGLHGVGASVVNALSTWLEVEIYHEGKIYKQRYERGKVMYPLTVSGECEEGVTGTKVTFLPDPTIFEETVFDYNVLKQRFREMAFLTKGLKISMEDLRGEESKSHVFHYEGGIKEFVQYLNRSTTPIYEQIIYCEGSKDNVEVEVAMQHNDSYSDNTYGFVNNITTPEGGTHVVGFRNALTKTFNDYARKNKLLKDNEPNLSGEDIREGLTAIISVKIEDPQFEGQTKQKLGNSEARSAVDTIVSTQLQIFLEQNPAVAKATVEKSVLAQRAREAARKARDLTRRKSALEGMSLPGKLADCSDKDPANCEIYIVEGDSAGGSAKTARDRATQAILPLRGKILNVEKARLDKIYANAEIKAMITAFGTGIHDEFDISKLRYHKIIIMTDADVDGAHISTLLLTFLYRFMPELIKQGYVYLAQPPLFKLEKNKKVWYAYSDEELDSILKEVGRDQNNKIQRYKGLGEMDADQLWETTMDPQHRVLLKVTMDEESSSELDLTFTTLMGDKVEPRREFIEENAKNVKNLDI
;
A
#
# COMPACT_ATOMS: atom_id res chain seq x y z
N MET A 1 -41.96 13.44 17.35
CA MET A 1 -42.26 12.09 17.88
C MET A 1 -40.96 11.32 17.80
N SER A 2 -40.30 11.05 18.93
CA SER A 2 -39.13 10.16 18.98
C SER A 2 -39.64 8.75 18.63
N ALA A 3 -39.08 8.14 17.59
CA ALA A 3 -39.38 6.74 17.29
C ALA A 3 -38.95 5.92 18.50
N GLU A 4 -39.89 5.23 19.12
CA GLU A 4 -39.67 4.34 20.25
C GLU A 4 -38.78 3.18 19.75
N TYR A 5 -37.59 3.02 20.30
CA TYR A 5 -36.66 1.93 19.97
C TYR A 5 -37.22 0.63 20.54
N GLY A 6 -37.93 -0.14 19.72
CA GLY A 6 -38.60 -1.40 20.10
C GLY A 6 -37.91 -2.63 19.48
N ALA A 7 -38.24 -3.82 19.97
CA ALA A 7 -37.68 -5.09 19.52
C ALA A 7 -37.85 -5.32 17.98
N ASP A 8 -38.92 -4.84 17.39
CA ASP A 8 -39.23 -4.95 15.96
C ASP A 8 -38.31 -4.11 15.05
N GLN A 9 -37.51 -3.20 15.64
CA GLN A 9 -36.52 -2.41 14.92
C GLN A 9 -35.18 -3.14 14.79
N ILE A 10 -35.00 -4.27 15.48
CA ILE A 10 -33.81 -5.12 15.35
C ILE A 10 -33.97 -5.94 14.06
N GLN A 11 -33.26 -5.56 13.01
CA GLN A 11 -33.23 -6.28 11.73
C GLN A 11 -32.22 -7.41 11.78
N ILE A 12 -32.67 -8.62 11.45
CA ILE A 12 -31.81 -9.77 11.21
C ILE A 12 -31.49 -9.81 9.71
N LEU A 13 -30.21 -9.73 9.36
CA LEU A 13 -29.75 -9.87 7.98
C LEU A 13 -29.23 -11.29 7.79
N GLU A 14 -29.79 -12.01 6.84
CA GLU A 14 -29.41 -13.40 6.56
C GLU A 14 -28.69 -13.51 5.21
N GLY A 15 -27.71 -14.44 5.13
CA GLY A 15 -27.02 -14.80 3.91
C GLY A 15 -26.34 -13.63 3.18
N LEU A 16 -26.39 -13.64 1.86
CA LEU A 16 -25.71 -12.67 1.00
C LEU A 16 -26.34 -11.26 1.03
N GLU A 17 -27.55 -11.11 1.55
CA GLU A 17 -28.16 -9.80 1.74
C GLU A 17 -27.40 -8.96 2.78
N ALA A 18 -26.86 -9.61 3.82
CA ALA A 18 -25.98 -8.96 4.81
C ALA A 18 -24.74 -8.36 4.15
N VAL A 19 -24.12 -9.08 3.22
CA VAL A 19 -22.95 -8.61 2.46
C VAL A 19 -23.28 -7.37 1.65
N ARG A 20 -24.41 -7.37 0.93
CA ARG A 20 -24.83 -6.23 0.11
C ARG A 20 -25.17 -4.98 0.93
N LYS A 21 -25.74 -5.16 2.12
CA LYS A 21 -26.07 -4.03 3.03
C LYS A 21 -24.86 -3.46 3.76
N ARG A 22 -23.84 -4.28 4.04
CA ARG A 22 -22.64 -3.91 4.77
C ARG A 22 -21.37 -4.43 4.10
N PRO A 23 -21.10 -4.04 2.83
CA PRO A 23 -19.95 -4.57 2.07
C PRO A 23 -18.62 -4.27 2.75
N GLY A 24 -18.45 -3.11 3.39
CA GLY A 24 -17.23 -2.74 4.10
C GLY A 24 -16.79 -3.72 5.20
N MET A 25 -17.72 -4.50 5.78
CA MET A 25 -17.37 -5.55 6.76
C MET A 25 -16.61 -6.71 6.13
N TYR A 26 -16.76 -6.94 4.81
CA TYR A 26 -16.20 -8.09 4.10
C TYR A 26 -15.02 -7.72 3.20
N ILE A 27 -15.06 -6.54 2.57
CA ILE A 27 -14.04 -6.07 1.61
C ILE A 27 -13.34 -4.77 2.07
N GLY A 28 -13.57 -4.32 3.30
CA GLY A 28 -12.94 -3.15 3.91
C GLY A 28 -13.49 -1.80 3.44
N SER A 29 -13.81 -1.62 2.17
CA SER A 29 -14.39 -0.39 1.62
C SER A 29 -15.16 -0.65 0.33
N THR A 30 -15.92 0.34 -0.15
CA THR A 30 -16.57 0.34 -1.48
C THR A 30 -15.86 1.23 -2.50
N SER A 31 -14.68 1.75 -2.14
CA SER A 31 -13.79 2.49 -3.02
C SER A 31 -13.02 1.56 -3.97
N SER A 32 -12.11 2.12 -4.76
CA SER A 32 -11.20 1.38 -5.65
C SER A 32 -10.51 0.19 -4.96
N ARG A 33 -10.09 0.33 -3.70
CA ARG A 33 -9.46 -0.75 -2.92
C ARG A 33 -10.39 -1.96 -2.77
N GLY A 34 -11.63 -1.75 -2.33
CA GLY A 34 -12.61 -2.83 -2.19
C GLY A 34 -13.00 -3.45 -3.53
N LEU A 35 -13.02 -2.65 -4.61
CA LEU A 35 -13.24 -3.15 -5.96
C LEU A 35 -12.17 -4.17 -6.37
N HIS A 36 -10.89 -3.83 -6.22
CA HIS A 36 -9.77 -4.72 -6.57
C HIS A 36 -9.72 -5.96 -5.67
N HIS A 37 -10.18 -5.85 -4.43
CA HIS A 37 -10.26 -6.97 -3.50
C HIS A 37 -11.15 -8.11 -4.01
N LEU A 38 -12.18 -7.82 -4.81
CA LEU A 38 -12.99 -8.87 -5.47
C LEU A 38 -12.13 -9.79 -6.37
N VAL A 39 -11.19 -9.20 -7.09
CA VAL A 39 -10.28 -9.96 -7.95
C VAL A 39 -9.33 -10.81 -7.09
N TYR A 40 -8.82 -10.23 -6.02
CA TYR A 40 -7.91 -10.94 -5.10
C TYR A 40 -8.57 -12.17 -4.49
N GLU A 41 -9.83 -12.08 -4.06
CA GLU A 41 -10.55 -13.23 -3.47
C GLU A 41 -10.69 -14.40 -4.45
N ILE A 42 -10.91 -14.14 -5.73
CA ILE A 42 -11.00 -15.22 -6.73
C ILE A 42 -9.61 -15.77 -7.07
N VAL A 43 -8.59 -14.92 -7.22
CA VAL A 43 -7.21 -15.33 -7.52
C VAL A 43 -6.61 -16.08 -6.34
N ASP A 44 -6.86 -15.67 -5.10
CA ASP A 44 -6.39 -16.35 -3.89
C ASP A 44 -6.92 -17.79 -3.81
N ASN A 45 -8.14 -18.05 -4.29
CA ASN A 45 -8.66 -19.43 -4.37
C ASN A 45 -7.84 -20.29 -5.35
N ALA A 46 -7.41 -19.73 -6.47
CA ALA A 46 -6.54 -20.41 -7.42
C ALA A 46 -5.10 -20.59 -6.87
N VAL A 47 -4.59 -19.60 -6.13
CA VAL A 47 -3.30 -19.69 -5.42
C VAL A 47 -3.36 -20.77 -4.33
N ASP A 48 -4.47 -20.93 -3.61
CA ASP A 48 -4.65 -22.02 -2.65
C ASP A 48 -4.59 -23.41 -3.32
N GLU A 49 -5.11 -23.55 -4.55
CA GLU A 49 -4.92 -24.76 -5.36
C GLU A 49 -3.43 -24.98 -5.71
N ALA A 50 -2.68 -23.90 -5.97
CA ALA A 50 -1.25 -23.99 -6.23
C ALA A 50 -0.47 -24.37 -4.96
N LEU A 51 -0.80 -23.80 -3.80
CA LEU A 51 -0.21 -24.17 -2.51
C LEU A 51 -0.50 -25.65 -2.14
N ALA A 52 -1.65 -26.16 -2.56
CA ALA A 52 -2.00 -27.57 -2.41
C ALA A 52 -1.32 -28.48 -3.45
N GLY A 53 -0.58 -27.90 -4.42
CA GLY A 53 0.18 -28.64 -5.43
C GLY A 53 -0.61 -29.04 -6.68
N TYR A 54 -1.82 -28.51 -6.88
CA TYR A 54 -2.70 -28.91 -7.98
C TYR A 54 -2.81 -27.86 -9.10
N CYS A 55 -2.40 -26.62 -8.89
CA CYS A 55 -2.46 -25.55 -9.89
C CYS A 55 -1.05 -25.06 -10.24
N THR A 56 -0.78 -24.89 -11.53
CA THR A 56 0.50 -24.41 -12.06
C THR A 56 0.37 -23.14 -12.89
N GLU A 57 -0.84 -22.82 -13.34
CA GLU A 57 -1.11 -21.66 -14.19
C GLU A 57 -2.43 -20.99 -13.83
N ILE A 58 -2.38 -19.67 -13.69
CA ILE A 58 -3.55 -18.79 -13.49
C ILE A 58 -3.56 -17.76 -14.60
N LYS A 59 -4.72 -17.53 -15.24
CA LYS A 59 -4.92 -16.51 -16.27
C LYS A 59 -5.99 -15.54 -15.81
N VAL A 60 -5.68 -14.25 -15.92
CA VAL A 60 -6.60 -13.16 -15.54
C VAL A 60 -6.83 -12.24 -16.72
N PHE A 61 -8.09 -11.98 -17.05
CA PHE A 61 -8.48 -11.08 -18.13
C PHE A 61 -9.36 -9.96 -17.59
N ILE A 62 -9.05 -8.71 -17.94
CA ILE A 62 -9.97 -7.59 -17.79
C ILE A 62 -10.66 -7.44 -19.14
N ASN A 63 -11.94 -7.77 -19.19
CA ASN A 63 -12.71 -7.81 -20.43
C ASN A 63 -13.14 -6.40 -20.91
N PRO A 64 -13.55 -6.24 -22.19
CA PRO A 64 -13.98 -4.95 -22.74
C PRO A 64 -15.16 -4.30 -22.00
N ASP A 65 -16.05 -5.10 -21.42
CA ASP A 65 -17.17 -4.64 -20.59
C ASP A 65 -16.78 -4.34 -19.13
N ASN A 66 -15.49 -4.41 -18.83
CA ASN A 66 -14.92 -4.25 -17.50
C ASN A 66 -15.30 -5.38 -16.50
N SER A 67 -15.79 -6.52 -16.99
CA SER A 67 -15.82 -7.74 -16.19
C SER A 67 -14.41 -8.34 -16.06
N VAL A 68 -14.19 -9.18 -15.05
CA VAL A 68 -12.92 -9.88 -14.86
C VAL A 68 -13.14 -11.38 -14.96
N THR A 69 -12.27 -12.04 -15.72
CA THR A 69 -12.22 -13.50 -15.84
C THR A 69 -10.95 -14.03 -15.21
N VAL A 70 -11.07 -15.01 -14.32
CA VAL A 70 -9.96 -15.74 -13.71
C VAL A 70 -10.09 -17.21 -14.08
N ILE A 71 -9.02 -17.81 -14.61
CA ILE A 71 -8.96 -19.21 -15.01
C ILE A 71 -7.79 -19.86 -14.30
N ASP A 72 -8.00 -20.97 -13.63
CA ASP A 72 -6.97 -21.82 -13.07
C ASP A 72 -7.01 -23.22 -13.68
N ASN A 73 -5.89 -23.93 -13.62
CA ASN A 73 -5.77 -25.32 -14.02
C ASN A 73 -5.70 -26.28 -12.81
N GLY A 74 -6.33 -25.92 -11.70
CA GLY A 74 -6.43 -26.73 -10.50
C GLY A 74 -7.40 -27.90 -10.64
N ARG A 75 -7.81 -28.50 -9.53
CA ARG A 75 -8.75 -29.65 -9.52
C ARG A 75 -10.17 -29.29 -9.99
N GLY A 76 -10.52 -28.01 -9.95
CA GLY A 76 -11.90 -27.55 -10.12
C GLY A 76 -12.73 -27.66 -8.83
N ILE A 77 -13.72 -26.77 -8.68
CA ILE A 77 -14.68 -26.85 -7.58
C ILE A 77 -15.53 -28.11 -7.75
N PRO A 78 -15.75 -28.93 -6.69
CA PRO A 78 -16.57 -30.12 -6.80
C PRO A 78 -17.99 -29.82 -7.34
N VAL A 79 -18.45 -30.65 -8.29
CA VAL A 79 -19.78 -30.50 -8.94
C VAL A 79 -20.86 -31.37 -8.31
N GLY A 80 -20.48 -32.31 -7.42
CA GLY A 80 -21.41 -33.19 -6.71
C GLY A 80 -22.27 -32.46 -5.68
N ILE A 81 -23.31 -33.16 -5.21
CA ILE A 81 -24.23 -32.63 -4.18
C ILE A 81 -23.55 -32.65 -2.80
N ASN A 82 -23.55 -31.51 -2.13
CA ASN A 82 -23.21 -31.42 -0.71
C ASN A 82 -24.38 -31.94 0.12
N HIS A 83 -24.20 -33.10 0.77
CA HIS A 83 -25.28 -33.77 1.51
C HIS A 83 -25.86 -32.97 2.67
N LYS A 84 -25.08 -32.02 3.28
CA LYS A 84 -25.58 -31.18 4.37
C LYS A 84 -26.46 -30.05 3.86
N ALA A 85 -26.11 -29.46 2.72
CA ALA A 85 -26.85 -28.34 2.13
C ALA A 85 -27.95 -28.81 1.16
N GLY A 86 -27.85 -30.03 0.63
CA GLY A 86 -28.76 -30.52 -0.41
C GLY A 86 -28.60 -29.84 -1.77
N LEU A 87 -27.50 -29.12 -1.97
CA LEU A 87 -27.18 -28.30 -3.14
C LEU A 87 -25.87 -28.77 -3.78
N PRO A 88 -25.61 -28.48 -5.08
CA PRO A 88 -24.30 -28.67 -5.67
C PRO A 88 -23.21 -27.93 -4.86
N ALA A 89 -22.04 -28.55 -4.67
CA ALA A 89 -20.97 -27.96 -3.86
C ALA A 89 -20.54 -26.57 -4.39
N VAL A 90 -20.52 -26.39 -5.72
CA VAL A 90 -20.26 -25.08 -6.34
C VAL A 90 -21.29 -24.03 -5.94
N GLU A 91 -22.56 -24.38 -5.89
CA GLU A 91 -23.63 -23.46 -5.46
C GLU A 91 -23.47 -23.07 -3.99
N VAL A 92 -23.08 -24.04 -3.14
CA VAL A 92 -22.78 -23.77 -1.72
C VAL A 92 -21.62 -22.78 -1.58
N VAL A 93 -20.54 -22.95 -2.35
CA VAL A 93 -19.35 -22.05 -2.33
C VAL A 93 -19.72 -20.61 -2.69
N PHE A 94 -20.62 -20.40 -3.66
CA PHE A 94 -20.97 -19.06 -4.13
C PHE A 94 -22.19 -18.43 -3.44
N THR A 95 -23.00 -19.19 -2.69
CA THR A 95 -24.24 -18.66 -2.10
C THR A 95 -24.31 -18.74 -0.58
N VAL A 96 -23.47 -19.55 0.06
CA VAL A 96 -23.50 -19.75 1.52
C VAL A 96 -22.26 -19.13 2.15
N LEU A 97 -22.46 -18.23 3.11
CA LEU A 97 -21.36 -17.68 3.91
C LEU A 97 -20.82 -18.75 4.87
N HIS A 98 -19.51 -18.67 5.12
CA HIS A 98 -18.80 -19.61 6.00
C HIS A 98 -18.91 -21.08 5.52
N ALA A 99 -18.91 -21.28 4.22
CA ALA A 99 -18.90 -22.59 3.58
C ALA A 99 -17.66 -22.74 2.69
N GLY A 100 -16.99 -23.88 2.77
CA GLY A 100 -15.82 -24.14 1.94
C GLY A 100 -15.07 -25.42 2.36
N GLY A 101 -14.22 -25.94 1.46
CA GLY A 101 -13.40 -27.13 1.70
C GLY A 101 -12.14 -26.89 2.56
N LYS A 102 -11.96 -25.69 3.08
CA LYS A 102 -10.77 -25.23 3.81
C LYS A 102 -10.92 -25.29 5.35
N PHE A 103 -12.08 -25.75 5.86
CA PHE A 103 -12.37 -25.90 7.29
C PHE A 103 -12.01 -27.33 7.79
N GLY A 104 -10.71 -27.68 7.84
CA GLY A 104 -10.26 -28.91 8.50
C GLY A 104 -10.65 -30.25 7.81
N GLY A 105 -11.00 -30.23 6.53
CA GLY A 105 -11.50 -31.39 5.80
C GLY A 105 -10.49 -32.19 4.98
N GLY A 106 -9.18 -31.97 5.14
CA GLY A 106 -8.13 -32.76 4.46
C GLY A 106 -7.88 -32.35 2.99
N GLY A 107 -8.63 -31.44 2.41
CA GLY A 107 -8.44 -30.96 1.03
C GLY A 107 -7.31 -29.95 0.86
N TYR A 108 -7.04 -29.17 1.90
CA TYR A 108 -5.99 -28.14 1.95
C TYR A 108 -5.28 -28.20 3.31
N LYS A 109 -3.99 -28.44 3.27
CA LYS A 109 -3.14 -28.40 4.47
C LYS A 109 -2.80 -26.98 4.88
N VAL A 110 -2.66 -26.11 3.90
CA VAL A 110 -2.38 -24.67 4.05
C VAL A 110 -3.26 -23.91 3.08
N SER A 111 -3.90 -22.84 3.52
CA SER A 111 -4.68 -21.97 2.64
C SER A 111 -4.69 -20.53 3.14
N GLY A 112 -4.83 -19.56 2.23
CA GLY A 112 -5.09 -18.16 2.53
C GLY A 112 -6.56 -17.86 2.81
N GLY A 113 -7.45 -18.61 2.20
CA GLY A 113 -8.90 -18.47 2.33
C GLY A 113 -9.47 -19.14 3.58
N LEU A 114 -9.36 -18.49 4.74
CA LEU A 114 -9.71 -19.07 6.06
C LEU A 114 -11.17 -18.97 6.44
N HIS A 115 -11.90 -17.98 5.90
CA HIS A 115 -13.23 -17.64 6.40
C HIS A 115 -14.38 -18.27 5.58
N GLY A 116 -14.07 -18.86 4.41
CA GLY A 116 -15.07 -19.46 3.54
C GLY A 116 -16.14 -18.49 3.04
N VAL A 117 -15.75 -17.22 2.81
CA VAL A 117 -16.67 -16.17 2.39
C VAL A 117 -16.29 -15.48 1.07
N GLY A 118 -15.04 -15.60 0.62
CA GLY A 118 -14.52 -14.82 -0.51
C GLY A 118 -15.36 -14.96 -1.78
N ALA A 119 -15.58 -16.16 -2.26
CA ALA A 119 -16.34 -16.43 -3.47
C ALA A 119 -17.81 -15.94 -3.37
N SER A 120 -18.46 -16.18 -2.22
CA SER A 120 -19.84 -15.75 -1.97
C SER A 120 -19.97 -14.23 -1.84
N VAL A 121 -18.95 -13.56 -1.28
CA VAL A 121 -18.87 -12.09 -1.22
C VAL A 121 -18.74 -11.49 -2.62
N VAL A 122 -17.85 -12.03 -3.47
CA VAL A 122 -17.72 -11.58 -4.88
C VAL A 122 -19.04 -11.74 -5.62
N ASN A 123 -19.71 -12.88 -5.45
CA ASN A 123 -21.04 -13.12 -6.04
C ASN A 123 -22.06 -12.08 -5.55
N ALA A 124 -22.15 -11.84 -4.25
CA ALA A 124 -23.10 -10.89 -3.68
C ALA A 124 -22.88 -9.45 -4.17
N LEU A 125 -21.63 -9.04 -4.42
CA LEU A 125 -21.26 -7.67 -4.80
C LEU A 125 -21.09 -7.49 -6.32
N SER A 126 -21.47 -8.51 -7.11
CA SER A 126 -21.44 -8.45 -8.57
C SER A 126 -22.85 -8.30 -9.14
N THR A 127 -22.96 -7.56 -10.24
CA THR A 127 -24.19 -7.53 -11.04
C THR A 127 -24.51 -8.93 -11.53
N TRP A 128 -23.50 -9.63 -12.03
CA TRP A 128 -23.58 -11.05 -12.37
C TRP A 128 -22.23 -11.71 -12.15
N LEU A 129 -22.26 -13.01 -11.86
CA LEU A 129 -21.11 -13.89 -11.78
C LEU A 129 -21.44 -15.18 -12.50
N GLU A 130 -20.49 -15.70 -13.25
CA GLU A 130 -20.59 -16.97 -13.97
C GLU A 130 -19.39 -17.85 -13.63
N VAL A 131 -19.66 -19.10 -13.31
CA VAL A 131 -18.62 -20.11 -13.04
C VAL A 131 -18.72 -21.24 -14.07
N GLU A 132 -17.57 -21.61 -14.62
CA GLU A 132 -17.38 -22.80 -15.44
C GLU A 132 -16.36 -23.72 -14.76
N ILE A 133 -16.69 -25.01 -14.66
CA ILE A 133 -15.84 -26.01 -14.02
C ILE A 133 -15.52 -27.09 -15.03
N TYR A 134 -14.24 -27.36 -15.24
CA TYR A 134 -13.73 -28.41 -16.11
C TYR A 134 -13.48 -29.64 -15.26
N HIS A 135 -14.25 -30.71 -15.50
CA HIS A 135 -14.19 -31.95 -14.71
C HIS A 135 -14.68 -33.14 -15.51
N GLU A 136 -13.89 -34.23 -15.53
CA GLU A 136 -14.22 -35.50 -16.20
C GLU A 136 -14.73 -35.34 -17.65
N GLY A 137 -14.00 -34.58 -18.47
CA GLY A 137 -14.32 -34.35 -19.88
C GLY A 137 -15.53 -33.46 -20.13
N LYS A 138 -16.12 -32.86 -19.11
CA LYS A 138 -17.30 -31.99 -19.19
C LYS A 138 -17.05 -30.58 -18.66
N ILE A 139 -17.78 -29.64 -19.20
CA ILE A 139 -17.82 -28.24 -18.72
C ILE A 139 -19.14 -28.02 -18.01
N TYR A 140 -19.09 -27.83 -16.71
CA TYR A 140 -20.23 -27.50 -15.88
C TYR A 140 -20.33 -25.98 -15.74
N LYS A 141 -21.55 -25.40 -15.83
CA LYS A 141 -21.77 -23.98 -15.81
C LYS A 141 -22.94 -23.60 -14.92
N GLN A 142 -22.77 -22.50 -14.17
CA GLN A 142 -23.80 -21.88 -13.37
C GLN A 142 -23.62 -20.36 -13.36
N ARG A 143 -24.74 -19.62 -13.36
CA ARG A 143 -24.76 -18.15 -13.34
C ARG A 143 -25.56 -17.63 -12.16
N TYR A 144 -25.08 -16.53 -11.63
CA TYR A 144 -25.69 -15.81 -10.52
C TYR A 144 -25.88 -14.34 -10.89
N GLU A 145 -26.92 -13.70 -10.31
CA GLU A 145 -27.13 -12.26 -10.42
C GLU A 145 -27.37 -11.69 -9.02
N ARG A 146 -26.51 -10.78 -8.59
CA ARG A 146 -26.52 -10.20 -7.24
C ARG A 146 -26.65 -11.23 -6.13
N GLY A 147 -25.90 -12.30 -6.24
CA GLY A 147 -25.90 -13.41 -5.29
C GLY A 147 -26.99 -14.47 -5.49
N LYS A 148 -27.93 -14.28 -6.39
CA LYS A 148 -29.05 -15.21 -6.63
C LYS A 148 -28.74 -16.15 -7.79
N VAL A 149 -29.03 -17.43 -7.61
CA VAL A 149 -28.90 -18.46 -8.66
C VAL A 149 -29.89 -18.18 -9.78
N MET A 150 -29.44 -18.14 -11.03
CA MET A 150 -30.28 -17.91 -12.19
C MET A 150 -30.79 -19.18 -12.82
N TYR A 151 -30.01 -20.26 -12.78
CA TYR A 151 -30.38 -21.60 -13.25
C TYR A 151 -29.54 -22.67 -12.53
N PRO A 152 -30.05 -23.93 -12.43
CA PRO A 152 -29.32 -25.02 -11.83
C PRO A 152 -27.98 -25.29 -12.54
N LEU A 153 -27.00 -25.88 -11.82
CA LEU A 153 -25.75 -26.32 -12.44
C LEU A 153 -26.05 -27.25 -13.63
N THR A 154 -25.53 -26.88 -14.80
CA THR A 154 -25.79 -27.59 -16.06
C THR A 154 -24.47 -27.92 -16.77
N VAL A 155 -24.47 -28.99 -17.54
CA VAL A 155 -23.37 -29.31 -18.48
C VAL A 155 -23.58 -28.41 -19.72
N SER A 156 -22.61 -27.53 -19.99
CA SER A 156 -22.65 -26.59 -21.10
C SER A 156 -21.84 -27.03 -22.31
N GLY A 157 -20.95 -28.01 -22.14
CA GLY A 157 -20.05 -28.46 -23.20
C GLY A 157 -19.18 -29.65 -22.74
N GLU A 158 -18.29 -30.04 -23.64
CA GLU A 158 -17.26 -31.06 -23.40
C GLU A 158 -15.87 -30.42 -23.44
N CYS A 159 -14.92 -30.98 -22.70
CA CYS A 159 -13.52 -30.61 -22.73
C CYS A 159 -12.67 -31.85 -22.95
N GLU A 160 -11.39 -31.66 -23.24
CA GLU A 160 -10.46 -32.79 -23.37
C GLU A 160 -10.37 -33.60 -22.07
N GLU A 161 -10.23 -34.90 -22.18
CA GLU A 161 -10.08 -35.79 -21.03
C GLU A 161 -8.81 -35.43 -20.26
N GLY A 162 -8.92 -35.30 -18.94
CA GLY A 162 -7.80 -34.89 -18.07
C GLY A 162 -7.66 -33.37 -17.87
N VAL A 163 -8.37 -32.52 -18.61
CA VAL A 163 -8.45 -31.08 -18.34
C VAL A 163 -9.31 -30.87 -17.12
N THR A 164 -8.74 -30.16 -16.12
CA THR A 164 -9.43 -29.75 -14.91
C THR A 164 -9.18 -28.27 -14.65
N GLY A 165 -10.04 -27.64 -13.86
CA GLY A 165 -9.87 -26.24 -13.46
C GLY A 165 -11.18 -25.54 -13.19
N THR A 166 -11.05 -24.28 -12.80
CA THR A 166 -12.18 -23.38 -12.58
C THR A 166 -11.99 -22.09 -13.37
N LYS A 167 -13.06 -21.62 -14.00
CA LYS A 167 -13.13 -20.31 -14.63
C LYS A 167 -14.26 -19.52 -13.99
N VAL A 168 -13.94 -18.36 -13.44
CA VAL A 168 -14.89 -17.44 -12.85
C VAL A 168 -14.85 -16.13 -13.61
N THR A 169 -16.01 -15.64 -14.05
CA THR A 169 -16.16 -14.32 -14.65
C THR A 169 -17.18 -13.53 -13.87
N PHE A 170 -16.89 -12.29 -13.51
CA PHE A 170 -17.80 -11.45 -12.74
C PHE A 170 -17.75 -9.99 -13.16
N LEU A 171 -18.88 -9.30 -13.01
CA LEU A 171 -19.01 -7.87 -13.25
C LEU A 171 -19.42 -7.17 -11.95
N PRO A 172 -18.61 -6.25 -11.40
CA PRO A 172 -18.95 -5.52 -10.17
C PRO A 172 -20.27 -4.77 -10.28
N ASP A 173 -21.01 -4.68 -9.17
CA ASP A 173 -22.30 -3.98 -9.14
C ASP A 173 -22.09 -2.46 -8.92
N PRO A 174 -22.43 -1.59 -9.90
CA PRO A 174 -22.24 -0.15 -9.80
C PRO A 174 -23.17 0.50 -8.74
N THR A 175 -24.14 -0.24 -8.20
CA THR A 175 -24.98 0.25 -7.08
C THR A 175 -24.30 0.10 -5.72
N ILE A 176 -23.17 -0.62 -5.66
CA ILE A 176 -22.37 -0.87 -4.44
C ILE A 176 -21.09 -0.05 -4.43
N PHE A 177 -20.37 -0.05 -5.57
CA PHE A 177 -19.05 0.58 -5.67
C PHE A 177 -19.15 2.03 -6.18
N GLU A 178 -18.31 2.90 -5.63
CA GLU A 178 -18.17 4.29 -6.07
C GLU A 178 -17.67 4.39 -7.51
N GLU A 179 -16.80 3.46 -7.90
CA GLU A 179 -16.31 3.25 -9.26
C GLU A 179 -16.20 1.74 -9.55
N THR A 180 -16.32 1.34 -10.81
CA THR A 180 -16.25 -0.06 -11.22
C THR A 180 -15.13 -0.34 -12.24
N VAL A 181 -14.22 0.61 -12.46
CA VAL A 181 -13.12 0.48 -13.42
C VAL A 181 -11.88 -0.06 -12.70
N PHE A 182 -11.42 -1.25 -13.12
CA PHE A 182 -10.22 -1.85 -12.57
C PHE A 182 -8.95 -1.14 -13.08
N ASP A 183 -8.01 -0.88 -12.16
CA ASP A 183 -6.68 -0.41 -12.50
C ASP A 183 -5.75 -1.60 -12.81
N TYR A 184 -5.25 -1.63 -14.04
CA TYR A 184 -4.32 -2.65 -14.52
C TYR A 184 -3.03 -2.71 -13.67
N ASN A 185 -2.48 -1.56 -13.28
CA ASN A 185 -1.21 -1.53 -12.56
C ASN A 185 -1.35 -2.03 -11.13
N VAL A 186 -2.46 -1.74 -10.47
CA VAL A 186 -2.77 -2.24 -9.12
C VAL A 186 -2.83 -3.78 -9.13
N LEU A 187 -3.55 -4.37 -10.08
CA LEU A 187 -3.62 -5.83 -10.23
C LEU A 187 -2.27 -6.43 -10.61
N LYS A 188 -1.53 -5.77 -11.53
CA LYS A 188 -0.20 -6.18 -11.98
C LYS A 188 0.79 -6.31 -10.82
N GLN A 189 0.78 -5.36 -9.90
CA GLN A 189 1.65 -5.36 -8.71
C GLN A 189 1.33 -6.55 -7.80
N ARG A 190 0.07 -6.77 -7.50
CA ARG A 190 -0.36 -7.86 -6.61
C ARG A 190 -0.06 -9.23 -7.20
N PHE A 191 -0.30 -9.44 -8.50
CA PHE A 191 -0.02 -10.73 -9.14
C PHE A 191 1.47 -11.05 -9.22
N ARG A 192 2.32 -10.03 -9.38
CA ARG A 192 3.77 -10.19 -9.28
C ARG A 192 4.18 -10.70 -7.90
N GLU A 193 3.67 -10.10 -6.85
CA GLU A 193 3.94 -10.52 -5.47
C GLU A 193 3.49 -11.96 -5.21
N MET A 194 2.26 -12.32 -5.63
CA MET A 194 1.74 -13.69 -5.51
C MET A 194 2.62 -14.71 -6.24
N ALA A 195 3.12 -14.37 -7.44
CA ALA A 195 3.99 -15.25 -8.22
C ALA A 195 5.36 -15.44 -7.56
N PHE A 196 5.93 -14.40 -6.93
CA PHE A 196 7.16 -14.54 -6.14
C PHE A 196 6.97 -15.44 -4.91
N LEU A 197 5.84 -15.31 -4.23
CA LEU A 197 5.53 -16.07 -3.02
C LEU A 197 5.19 -17.53 -3.31
N THR A 198 4.76 -17.83 -4.54
CA THR A 198 4.38 -19.18 -4.97
C THR A 198 5.36 -19.65 -6.05
N LYS A 199 6.51 -20.15 -5.63
CA LYS A 199 7.58 -20.61 -6.51
C LYS A 199 7.06 -21.52 -7.62
N GLY A 200 7.39 -21.18 -8.88
CA GLY A 200 7.02 -21.95 -10.06
C GLY A 200 5.58 -21.76 -10.55
N LEU A 201 4.73 -21.01 -9.84
CA LEU A 201 3.41 -20.66 -10.34
C LEU A 201 3.53 -19.60 -11.45
N LYS A 202 2.84 -19.85 -12.58
CA LYS A 202 2.72 -18.92 -13.67
C LYS A 202 1.40 -18.15 -13.56
N ILE A 203 1.46 -16.83 -13.46
CA ILE A 203 0.28 -15.96 -13.51
C ILE A 203 0.39 -15.09 -14.76
N SER A 204 -0.60 -15.14 -15.63
CA SER A 204 -0.72 -14.25 -16.79
C SER A 204 -1.88 -13.29 -16.63
N MET A 205 -1.70 -12.06 -17.04
CA MET A 205 -2.70 -11.01 -16.99
C MET A 205 -2.80 -10.31 -18.33
N GLU A 206 -4.03 -10.09 -18.79
CA GLU A 206 -4.31 -9.38 -20.04
C GLU A 206 -5.46 -8.39 -19.87
N ASP A 207 -5.26 -7.15 -20.32
CA ASP A 207 -6.28 -6.09 -20.37
C ASP A 207 -6.77 -5.94 -21.80
N LEU A 208 -8.02 -6.32 -22.04
CA LEU A 208 -8.68 -6.36 -23.34
C LEU A 208 -9.53 -5.11 -23.62
N ARG A 209 -9.50 -4.09 -22.76
CA ARG A 209 -10.36 -2.90 -22.88
C ARG A 209 -9.89 -1.88 -23.93
N GLY A 210 -8.62 -1.86 -24.25
CA GLY A 210 -8.05 -0.94 -25.24
C GLY A 210 -8.07 -1.50 -26.66
N GLU A 211 -7.72 -0.65 -27.66
CA GLU A 211 -7.52 -1.11 -29.05
C GLU A 211 -6.35 -2.08 -29.17
N GLU A 212 -5.31 -1.90 -28.35
CA GLU A 212 -4.20 -2.83 -28.16
C GLU A 212 -4.28 -3.46 -26.77
N SER A 213 -4.22 -4.79 -26.72
CA SER A 213 -4.20 -5.50 -25.43
C SER A 213 -2.86 -5.26 -24.71
N LYS A 214 -2.95 -5.06 -23.38
CA LYS A 214 -1.78 -5.03 -22.50
C LYS A 214 -1.66 -6.36 -21.80
N SER A 215 -0.54 -7.05 -21.95
CA SER A 215 -0.32 -8.34 -21.32
C SER A 215 0.94 -8.36 -20.47
N HIS A 216 0.93 -9.18 -19.43
CA HIS A 216 2.09 -9.48 -18.60
C HIS A 216 2.04 -10.91 -18.07
N VAL A 217 3.23 -11.54 -17.97
CA VAL A 217 3.39 -12.90 -17.43
C VAL A 217 4.36 -12.84 -16.27
N PHE A 218 3.96 -13.40 -15.14
CA PHE A 218 4.78 -13.55 -13.93
C PHE A 218 5.08 -15.03 -13.74
N HIS A 219 6.36 -15.38 -13.64
CA HIS A 219 6.81 -16.72 -13.40
C HIS A 219 8.22 -16.68 -12.81
N TYR A 220 8.38 -17.09 -11.55
CA TYR A 220 9.62 -16.96 -10.81
C TYR A 220 10.02 -18.28 -10.18
N GLU A 221 11.07 -18.89 -10.73
CA GLU A 221 11.61 -20.18 -10.24
C GLU A 221 12.42 -20.02 -8.95
N GLY A 222 13.01 -18.85 -8.71
CA GLY A 222 13.78 -18.55 -7.50
C GLY A 222 12.91 -18.13 -6.30
N GLY A 223 11.60 -17.91 -6.50
CA GLY A 223 10.66 -17.58 -5.43
C GLY A 223 11.04 -16.30 -4.69
N ILE A 224 11.05 -16.35 -3.34
CA ILE A 224 11.34 -15.16 -2.52
C ILE A 224 12.79 -14.66 -2.63
N LYS A 225 13.73 -15.44 -3.12
CA LYS A 225 15.08 -14.97 -3.43
C LYS A 225 15.06 -13.97 -4.59
N GLU A 226 14.33 -14.29 -5.67
CA GLU A 226 14.12 -13.37 -6.79
C GLU A 226 13.31 -12.16 -6.37
N PHE A 227 12.42 -12.31 -5.40
CA PHE A 227 11.66 -11.19 -4.86
C PHE A 227 12.59 -10.17 -4.17
N VAL A 228 13.53 -10.62 -3.35
CA VAL A 228 14.55 -9.74 -2.73
C VAL A 228 15.41 -9.05 -3.81
N GLN A 229 15.83 -9.78 -4.85
CA GLN A 229 16.58 -9.19 -5.97
C GLN A 229 15.76 -8.12 -6.70
N TYR A 230 14.50 -8.41 -6.96
CA TYR A 230 13.57 -7.47 -7.58
C TYR A 230 13.42 -6.18 -6.76
N LEU A 231 13.23 -6.30 -5.45
CA LEU A 231 13.12 -5.15 -4.55
C LEU A 231 14.41 -4.34 -4.45
N ASN A 232 15.56 -5.00 -4.55
CA ASN A 232 16.89 -4.35 -4.50
C ASN A 232 17.38 -3.80 -5.84
N ARG A 233 16.60 -3.91 -6.94
CA ARG A 233 17.03 -3.45 -8.27
C ARG A 233 17.40 -1.96 -8.33
N SER A 234 16.78 -1.14 -7.47
CA SER A 234 17.01 0.31 -7.39
C SER A 234 18.02 0.73 -6.31
N THR A 235 18.64 -0.23 -5.63
CA THR A 235 19.67 -0.03 -4.61
C THR A 235 20.95 -0.80 -4.96
N THR A 236 22.04 -0.55 -4.26
CA THR A 236 23.30 -1.29 -4.43
C THR A 236 23.47 -2.25 -3.24
N PRO A 237 23.40 -3.56 -3.46
CA PRO A 237 23.68 -4.53 -2.41
C PRO A 237 25.11 -4.36 -1.88
N ILE A 238 25.31 -4.50 -0.56
CA ILE A 238 26.65 -4.45 0.04
C ILE A 238 27.40 -5.78 -0.06
N TYR A 239 26.70 -6.83 -0.48
CA TYR A 239 27.22 -8.16 -0.83
C TYR A 239 26.29 -8.82 -1.87
N GLU A 240 26.82 -9.72 -2.70
CA GLU A 240 26.07 -10.31 -3.81
C GLU A 240 25.08 -11.40 -3.39
N GLN A 241 25.40 -12.14 -2.31
CA GLN A 241 24.64 -13.29 -1.88
C GLN A 241 23.28 -12.89 -1.30
N ILE A 242 22.24 -13.63 -1.65
CA ILE A 242 20.97 -13.61 -0.90
C ILE A 242 21.08 -14.60 0.25
N ILE A 243 20.94 -14.12 1.49
CA ILE A 243 20.84 -14.98 2.67
C ILE A 243 19.48 -15.63 2.65
N TYR A 244 19.44 -16.96 2.69
CA TYR A 244 18.21 -17.74 2.62
C TYR A 244 18.16 -18.76 3.72
N CYS A 245 17.05 -18.81 4.43
CA CYS A 245 16.76 -19.75 5.50
C CYS A 245 15.42 -20.44 5.21
N GLU A 246 15.38 -21.77 5.31
CA GLU A 246 14.14 -22.52 5.16
C GLU A 246 14.08 -23.68 6.17
N GLY A 247 12.90 -24.07 6.57
CA GLY A 247 12.70 -25.20 7.45
C GLY A 247 11.28 -25.30 7.98
N SER A 248 11.05 -26.30 8.81
CA SER A 248 9.77 -26.53 9.47
C SER A 248 9.99 -26.80 10.96
N LYS A 249 9.14 -26.20 11.79
CA LYS A 249 9.10 -26.46 13.24
C LYS A 249 7.68 -26.23 13.74
N ASP A 250 7.20 -27.12 14.60
CA ASP A 250 5.87 -27.02 15.23
C ASP A 250 4.72 -26.85 14.21
N ASN A 251 4.79 -27.58 13.08
CA ASN A 251 3.87 -27.48 11.93
C ASN A 251 3.85 -26.11 11.22
N VAL A 252 4.84 -25.26 11.49
CA VAL A 252 5.05 -24.01 10.76
C VAL A 252 6.19 -24.19 9.76
N GLU A 253 5.89 -24.05 8.47
CA GLU A 253 6.91 -23.96 7.43
C GLU A 253 7.39 -22.51 7.34
N VAL A 254 8.70 -22.31 7.29
CA VAL A 254 9.35 -21.00 7.31
C VAL A 254 10.27 -20.88 6.11
N GLU A 255 10.13 -19.81 5.35
CA GLU A 255 11.07 -19.35 4.34
C GLU A 255 11.43 -17.90 4.61
N VAL A 256 12.72 -17.57 4.63
CA VAL A 256 13.21 -16.20 4.78
C VAL A 256 14.29 -15.95 3.75
N ALA A 257 14.18 -14.87 3.00
CA ALA A 257 15.24 -14.36 2.13
C ALA A 257 15.56 -12.92 2.50
N MET A 258 16.85 -12.57 2.54
CA MET A 258 17.26 -11.20 2.90
C MET A 258 18.58 -10.80 2.29
N GLN A 259 18.79 -9.50 2.10
CA GLN A 259 20.03 -8.90 1.64
C GLN A 259 20.12 -7.45 2.12
N HIS A 260 21.31 -7.02 2.56
CA HIS A 260 21.54 -5.62 2.88
C HIS A 260 22.02 -4.85 1.65
N ASN A 261 21.63 -3.60 1.57
CA ASN A 261 21.99 -2.66 0.51
C ASN A 261 22.48 -1.32 1.09
N ASP A 262 22.81 -0.38 0.23
CA ASP A 262 23.35 0.94 0.58
C ASP A 262 22.33 1.95 1.09
N SER A 263 21.02 1.63 1.08
CA SER A 263 19.95 2.50 1.59
C SER A 263 19.94 2.59 3.12
N TYR A 264 19.07 3.44 3.64
CA TYR A 264 18.85 3.65 5.08
C TYR A 264 17.51 3.09 5.57
N SER A 265 16.71 2.51 4.68
CA SER A 265 15.38 1.98 5.00
C SER A 265 15.44 0.56 5.57
N ASP A 266 14.49 0.21 6.44
CA ASP A 266 14.17 -1.16 6.87
C ASP A 266 12.97 -1.65 6.04
N ASN A 267 13.22 -2.49 5.06
CA ASN A 267 12.22 -3.04 4.14
C ASN A 267 11.98 -4.52 4.49
N THR A 268 11.28 -4.74 5.61
CA THR A 268 10.94 -6.07 6.13
C THR A 268 9.47 -6.39 5.88
N TYR A 269 9.19 -7.39 5.05
CA TYR A 269 7.83 -7.79 4.65
C TYR A 269 7.48 -9.17 5.16
N GLY A 270 6.35 -9.29 5.86
CA GLY A 270 5.82 -10.53 6.41
C GLY A 270 4.64 -11.06 5.62
N PHE A 271 4.65 -12.38 5.40
CA PHE A 271 3.58 -13.09 4.71
C PHE A 271 3.18 -14.35 5.48
N VAL A 272 1.90 -14.65 5.49
CA VAL A 272 1.31 -15.86 6.09
C VAL A 272 0.39 -16.49 5.08
N ASN A 273 0.68 -17.72 4.63
CA ASN A 273 -0.09 -18.40 3.60
C ASN A 273 -0.30 -17.51 2.35
N ASN A 274 0.76 -16.83 1.92
CA ASN A 274 0.80 -15.86 0.82
C ASN A 274 -0.04 -14.57 1.02
N ILE A 275 -0.59 -14.36 2.21
CA ILE A 275 -1.28 -13.12 2.57
C ILE A 275 -0.26 -12.18 3.21
N THR A 276 -0.22 -10.93 2.73
CA THR A 276 0.61 -9.88 3.34
C THR A 276 0.11 -9.51 4.73
N THR A 277 1.04 -9.29 5.65
CA THR A 277 0.76 -8.83 7.01
C THR A 277 1.42 -7.47 7.26
N PRO A 278 0.81 -6.36 6.83
CA PRO A 278 1.42 -5.03 6.90
C PRO A 278 1.80 -4.60 8.33
N GLU A 279 1.05 -5.03 9.33
CA GLU A 279 1.35 -4.79 10.74
C GLU A 279 2.31 -5.84 11.34
N GLY A 280 2.82 -6.76 10.50
CA GLY A 280 3.73 -7.83 10.92
C GLY A 280 3.02 -8.92 11.73
N GLY A 281 3.53 -9.18 12.92
CA GLY A 281 3.03 -10.22 13.81
C GLY A 281 4.16 -11.07 14.38
N THR A 282 3.81 -12.19 14.97
CA THR A 282 4.74 -13.06 15.71
C THR A 282 5.90 -13.59 14.86
N HIS A 283 5.68 -13.89 13.57
CA HIS A 283 6.72 -14.34 12.63
C HIS A 283 7.77 -13.25 12.37
N VAL A 284 7.35 -11.99 12.16
CA VAL A 284 8.26 -10.86 11.98
C VAL A 284 9.01 -10.56 13.29
N VAL A 285 8.35 -10.67 14.45
CA VAL A 285 9.00 -10.53 15.76
C VAL A 285 10.07 -11.61 15.95
N GLY A 286 9.77 -12.87 15.63
CA GLY A 286 10.74 -13.97 15.66
C GLY A 286 11.95 -13.70 14.77
N PHE A 287 11.74 -13.24 13.55
CA PHE A 287 12.81 -12.85 12.63
C PHE A 287 13.70 -11.72 13.19
N ARG A 288 13.10 -10.64 13.68
CA ARG A 288 13.84 -9.50 14.25
C ARG A 288 14.67 -9.90 15.45
N ASN A 289 14.16 -10.77 16.31
CA ASN A 289 14.89 -11.28 17.46
C ASN A 289 16.08 -12.14 17.03
N ALA A 290 15.85 -13.11 16.13
CA ALA A 290 16.88 -13.97 15.57
C ALA A 290 18.01 -13.18 14.92
N LEU A 291 17.65 -12.22 14.08
CA LEU A 291 18.60 -11.36 13.37
C LEU A 291 19.47 -10.59 14.36
N THR A 292 18.85 -9.88 15.31
CA THR A 292 19.55 -9.02 16.27
C THR A 292 20.51 -9.84 17.16
N LYS A 293 20.04 -10.96 17.69
CA LYS A 293 20.83 -11.84 18.52
C LYS A 293 22.03 -12.42 17.75
N THR A 294 21.77 -13.02 16.59
CA THR A 294 22.79 -13.75 15.83
C THR A 294 23.91 -12.83 15.35
N PHE A 295 23.59 -11.62 14.86
CA PHE A 295 24.62 -10.66 14.47
C PHE A 295 25.44 -10.14 15.65
N ASN A 296 24.81 -9.86 16.80
CA ASN A 296 25.56 -9.45 18.01
C ASN A 296 26.47 -10.57 18.52
N ASP A 297 25.96 -11.80 18.62
CA ASP A 297 26.75 -12.96 19.06
C ASP A 297 27.97 -13.19 18.14
N TYR A 298 27.76 -13.12 16.82
CA TYR A 298 28.83 -13.24 15.84
C TYR A 298 29.86 -12.10 15.97
N ALA A 299 29.38 -10.86 16.06
CA ALA A 299 30.24 -9.69 16.15
C ALA A 299 31.11 -9.70 17.42
N ARG A 300 30.58 -10.16 18.55
CA ARG A 300 31.32 -10.36 19.81
C ARG A 300 32.34 -11.50 19.69
N LYS A 301 31.93 -12.67 19.23
CA LYS A 301 32.77 -13.85 19.04
C LYS A 301 34.01 -13.55 18.16
N ASN A 302 33.77 -12.77 17.10
CA ASN A 302 34.83 -12.45 16.11
C ASN A 302 35.51 -11.09 16.36
N LYS A 303 35.28 -10.45 17.52
CA LYS A 303 35.88 -9.17 17.92
C LYS A 303 35.64 -8.01 16.94
N LEU A 304 34.53 -8.05 16.21
CA LEU A 304 34.08 -6.94 15.36
C LEU A 304 33.44 -5.81 16.20
N LEU A 305 32.93 -6.12 17.38
CA LEU A 305 32.55 -5.18 18.43
C LEU A 305 33.51 -5.32 19.61
N LYS A 306 34.02 -4.21 20.14
CA LYS A 306 34.89 -4.18 21.31
C LYS A 306 34.09 -4.45 22.57
N ASP A 307 34.73 -5.00 23.61
CA ASP A 307 34.05 -5.36 24.87
C ASP A 307 33.40 -4.18 25.58
N ASN A 308 33.91 -2.97 25.39
CA ASN A 308 33.37 -1.72 25.93
C ASN A 308 32.32 -1.03 25.06
N GLU A 309 32.07 -1.52 23.83
CA GLU A 309 31.02 -0.99 22.95
C GLU A 309 29.68 -1.66 23.27
N PRO A 310 28.56 -0.92 23.23
CA PRO A 310 27.23 -1.52 23.43
C PRO A 310 26.89 -2.49 22.28
N ASN A 311 25.95 -3.38 22.52
CA ASN A 311 25.37 -4.21 21.45
C ASN A 311 24.67 -3.32 20.43
N LEU A 312 24.69 -3.77 19.16
CA LEU A 312 23.91 -3.17 18.10
C LEU A 312 22.40 -3.37 18.38
N SER A 313 21.61 -2.33 18.18
CA SER A 313 20.16 -2.46 18.24
C SER A 313 19.61 -3.19 17.00
N GLY A 314 18.40 -3.67 17.10
CA GLY A 314 17.73 -4.26 15.94
C GLY A 314 17.59 -3.28 14.77
N GLU A 315 17.37 -2.01 15.04
CA GLU A 315 17.31 -0.94 14.02
C GLU A 315 18.64 -0.73 13.32
N ASP A 316 19.76 -0.74 14.07
CA ASP A 316 21.08 -0.59 13.48
C ASP A 316 21.39 -1.71 12.50
N ILE A 317 20.97 -2.96 12.82
CA ILE A 317 21.20 -4.14 11.97
C ILE A 317 20.27 -4.15 10.77
N ARG A 318 19.05 -3.60 10.88
CA ARG A 318 18.08 -3.56 9.79
C ARG A 318 18.20 -2.33 8.90
N GLU A 319 19.11 -1.40 9.17
CA GLU A 319 19.36 -0.29 8.24
C GLU A 319 19.87 -0.82 6.89
N GLY A 320 19.13 -0.53 5.83
CA GLY A 320 19.39 -1.00 4.48
C GLY A 320 19.07 -2.48 4.27
N LEU A 321 18.28 -3.10 5.14
CA LEU A 321 17.83 -4.48 4.98
C LEU A 321 16.59 -4.56 4.08
N THR A 322 16.64 -5.47 3.11
CA THR A 322 15.44 -5.99 2.41
C THR A 322 15.27 -7.44 2.82
N ALA A 323 14.12 -7.78 3.43
CA ALA A 323 13.83 -9.11 3.91
C ALA A 323 12.37 -9.52 3.64
N ILE A 324 12.20 -10.75 3.18
CA ILE A 324 10.91 -11.41 2.99
C ILE A 324 10.82 -12.53 4.00
N ILE A 325 9.78 -12.52 4.83
CA ILE A 325 9.49 -13.58 5.80
C ILE A 325 8.16 -14.22 5.39
N SER A 326 8.21 -15.44 4.90
CA SER A 326 7.04 -16.22 4.50
C SER A 326 6.88 -17.40 5.44
N VAL A 327 5.71 -17.51 6.06
CA VAL A 327 5.35 -18.67 6.86
C VAL A 327 4.08 -19.31 6.34
N LYS A 328 4.03 -20.64 6.40
CA LYS A 328 2.83 -21.44 6.09
C LYS A 328 2.37 -22.15 7.35
N ILE A 329 1.13 -21.90 7.74
CA ILE A 329 0.51 -22.35 8.98
C ILE A 329 -0.85 -22.95 8.63
N GLU A 330 -1.19 -24.12 9.20
CA GLU A 330 -2.46 -24.79 8.95
C GLU A 330 -3.66 -24.00 9.51
N ASP A 331 -3.53 -23.44 10.70
CA ASP A 331 -4.57 -22.63 11.38
C ASP A 331 -4.01 -21.28 11.83
N PRO A 332 -3.84 -20.31 10.92
CA PRO A 332 -3.33 -18.98 11.29
C PRO A 332 -4.39 -18.17 12.04
N GLN A 333 -3.97 -17.57 13.15
CA GLN A 333 -4.76 -16.70 13.98
C GLN A 333 -4.32 -15.25 13.76
N PHE A 334 -5.19 -14.43 13.21
CA PHE A 334 -4.91 -13.02 12.96
C PHE A 334 -5.58 -12.12 14.00
N GLU A 335 -4.91 -11.03 14.34
CA GLU A 335 -5.54 -9.95 15.09
C GLU A 335 -6.46 -9.17 14.13
N GLY A 336 -7.77 -9.37 14.26
CA GLY A 336 -8.80 -8.71 13.44
C GLY A 336 -9.12 -9.41 12.11
N GLN A 337 -10.21 -8.96 11.48
CA GLN A 337 -10.77 -9.56 10.26
C GLN A 337 -9.96 -9.27 9.00
N THR A 338 -9.18 -8.22 9.00
CA THR A 338 -8.38 -7.76 7.85
C THR A 338 -7.05 -8.51 7.68
N LYS A 339 -6.76 -9.49 8.54
CA LYS A 339 -5.56 -10.36 8.48
C LYS A 339 -4.21 -9.61 8.50
N GLN A 340 -4.17 -8.41 9.07
CA GLN A 340 -3.00 -7.52 8.99
C GLN A 340 -1.85 -7.92 9.91
N LYS A 341 -2.13 -8.70 10.97
CA LYS A 341 -1.16 -9.08 11.99
C LYS A 341 -1.36 -10.51 12.47
N LEU A 342 -0.30 -11.31 12.44
CA LEU A 342 -0.34 -12.70 12.92
C LEU A 342 -0.16 -12.78 14.44
N GLY A 343 -1.01 -13.60 15.12
CA GLY A 343 -1.00 -13.82 16.56
C GLY A 343 -0.36 -15.12 17.04
N ASN A 344 -0.20 -16.13 16.18
CA ASN A 344 0.31 -17.46 16.53
C ASN A 344 1.68 -17.44 17.23
N SER A 345 1.77 -17.90 18.48
CA SER A 345 3.03 -17.91 19.24
C SER A 345 4.06 -18.91 18.69
N GLU A 346 3.61 -20.02 18.11
CA GLU A 346 4.46 -21.04 17.49
C GLU A 346 5.21 -20.48 16.28
N ALA A 347 4.64 -19.56 15.51
CA ALA A 347 5.30 -18.92 14.40
C ALA A 347 6.53 -18.11 14.85
N ARG A 348 6.45 -17.42 15.99
CA ARG A 348 7.59 -16.71 16.58
C ARG A 348 8.73 -17.67 16.88
N SER A 349 8.43 -18.78 17.57
CA SER A 349 9.43 -19.79 17.95
C SER A 349 10.06 -20.47 16.74
N ALA A 350 9.25 -20.82 15.75
CA ALA A 350 9.72 -21.47 14.53
C ALA A 350 10.68 -20.57 13.73
N VAL A 351 10.28 -19.34 13.48
CA VAL A 351 11.11 -18.37 12.73
C VAL A 351 12.39 -18.04 13.49
N ASP A 352 12.32 -17.76 14.79
CA ASP A 352 13.49 -17.44 15.62
C ASP A 352 14.50 -18.60 15.57
N THR A 353 14.06 -19.84 15.79
CA THR A 353 14.95 -21.01 15.81
C THR A 353 15.60 -21.27 14.44
N ILE A 354 14.79 -21.30 13.37
CA ILE A 354 15.27 -21.63 12.02
C ILE A 354 16.24 -20.56 11.52
N VAL A 355 15.87 -19.29 11.67
CA VAL A 355 16.70 -18.17 11.23
C VAL A 355 17.99 -18.08 12.04
N SER A 356 17.93 -18.14 13.38
CA SER A 356 19.13 -18.08 14.23
C SER A 356 20.13 -19.17 13.86
N THR A 357 19.66 -20.40 13.68
CA THR A 357 20.53 -21.55 13.38
C THR A 357 21.20 -21.41 12.01
N GLN A 358 20.40 -21.13 10.97
CA GLN A 358 20.94 -21.10 9.61
C GLN A 358 21.72 -19.82 9.32
N LEU A 359 21.33 -18.68 9.89
CA LEU A 359 22.06 -17.45 9.78
C LEU A 359 23.44 -17.56 10.46
N GLN A 360 23.53 -18.21 11.64
CA GLN A 360 24.80 -18.44 12.29
C GLN A 360 25.75 -19.24 11.40
N ILE A 361 25.27 -20.32 10.80
CA ILE A 361 26.06 -21.15 9.86
C ILE A 361 26.49 -20.30 8.65
N PHE A 362 25.58 -19.53 8.08
CA PHE A 362 25.87 -18.67 6.93
C PHE A 362 26.96 -17.65 7.24
N LEU A 363 26.89 -16.96 8.39
CA LEU A 363 27.87 -15.95 8.80
C LEU A 363 29.27 -16.57 9.03
N GLU A 364 29.33 -17.77 9.60
CA GLU A 364 30.60 -18.49 9.78
C GLU A 364 31.23 -18.91 8.44
N GLN A 365 30.40 -19.27 7.46
CA GLN A 365 30.83 -19.60 6.10
C GLN A 365 31.17 -18.39 5.24
N ASN A 366 30.61 -17.21 5.56
CA ASN A 366 30.73 -15.98 4.79
C ASN A 366 31.21 -14.81 5.65
N PRO A 367 32.44 -14.84 6.19
CA PRO A 367 32.94 -13.84 7.12
C PRO A 367 33.02 -12.43 6.50
N ALA A 368 33.20 -12.32 5.18
CA ALA A 368 33.21 -11.04 4.49
C ALA A 368 31.83 -10.37 4.50
N VAL A 369 30.75 -11.14 4.30
CA VAL A 369 29.36 -10.67 4.40
C VAL A 369 29.05 -10.24 5.83
N ALA A 370 29.42 -11.06 6.81
CA ALA A 370 29.20 -10.75 8.21
C ALA A 370 29.92 -9.43 8.61
N LYS A 371 31.17 -9.26 8.20
CA LYS A 371 31.94 -8.05 8.46
C LYS A 371 31.29 -6.82 7.82
N ALA A 372 30.93 -6.88 6.55
CA ALA A 372 30.30 -5.77 5.83
C ALA A 372 28.99 -5.33 6.52
N THR A 373 28.16 -6.28 6.94
CA THR A 373 26.90 -6.01 7.63
C THR A 373 27.13 -5.37 9.01
N VAL A 374 28.06 -5.91 9.80
CA VAL A 374 28.40 -5.36 11.13
C VAL A 374 28.99 -3.94 11.00
N GLU A 375 29.88 -3.71 10.05
CA GLU A 375 30.44 -2.37 9.80
C GLU A 375 29.37 -1.35 9.44
N LYS A 376 28.41 -1.71 8.55
CA LYS A 376 27.27 -0.87 8.24
C LYS A 376 26.41 -0.60 9.48
N SER A 377 26.12 -1.62 10.27
CA SER A 377 25.32 -1.49 11.51
C SER A 377 26.00 -0.60 12.54
N VAL A 378 27.32 -0.63 12.68
CA VAL A 378 28.09 0.27 13.55
C VAL A 378 27.99 1.72 13.06
N LEU A 379 28.03 1.94 11.74
CA LEU A 379 27.82 3.28 11.17
C LEU A 379 26.40 3.79 11.44
N ALA A 380 25.38 2.93 11.31
CA ALA A 380 24.00 3.24 11.63
C ALA A 380 23.83 3.61 13.12
N GLN A 381 24.43 2.83 14.03
CA GLN A 381 24.42 3.13 15.47
C GLN A 381 25.00 4.51 15.77
N ARG A 382 26.17 4.83 15.19
CA ARG A 382 26.82 6.15 15.38
C ARG A 382 25.95 7.29 14.87
N ALA A 383 25.30 7.11 13.71
CA ALA A 383 24.40 8.12 13.14
C ALA A 383 23.18 8.34 14.04
N ARG A 384 22.57 7.26 14.54
CA ARG A 384 21.43 7.31 15.45
C ARG A 384 21.80 7.98 16.78
N GLU A 385 22.95 7.66 17.35
CA GLU A 385 23.42 8.32 18.57
C GLU A 385 23.71 9.82 18.35
N ALA A 386 24.29 10.19 17.21
CA ALA A 386 24.51 11.59 16.86
C ALA A 386 23.18 12.34 16.67
N ALA A 387 22.21 11.74 16.00
CA ALA A 387 20.87 12.28 15.84
C ALA A 387 20.18 12.49 17.20
N ARG A 388 20.26 11.51 18.09
CA ARG A 388 19.73 11.60 19.46
C ARG A 388 20.36 12.76 20.23
N LYS A 389 21.68 12.90 20.19
CA LYS A 389 22.38 14.03 20.87
C LYS A 389 21.95 15.38 20.29
N ALA A 390 21.84 15.51 18.99
CA ALA A 390 21.39 16.74 18.32
C ALA A 390 19.97 17.10 18.74
N ARG A 391 19.09 16.12 18.81
CA ARG A 391 17.70 16.28 19.28
C ARG A 391 17.62 16.71 20.75
N ASP A 392 18.36 16.04 21.64
CA ASP A 392 18.35 16.37 23.06
C ASP A 392 18.88 17.78 23.34
N LEU A 393 19.87 18.24 22.57
CA LEU A 393 20.35 19.62 22.63
C LEU A 393 19.27 20.62 22.17
N THR A 394 18.50 20.29 21.13
CA THR A 394 17.40 21.13 20.65
C THR A 394 16.28 21.20 21.69
N ARG A 395 15.91 20.06 22.28
CA ARG A 395 14.89 19.99 23.35
C ARG A 395 15.30 20.80 24.60
N ARG A 396 16.57 20.75 25.02
CA ARG A 396 17.06 21.55 26.15
C ARG A 396 17.00 23.04 25.87
N LYS A 397 17.32 23.47 24.65
CA LYS A 397 17.17 24.88 24.24
C LYS A 397 15.70 25.30 24.24
N SER A 398 14.82 24.49 23.67
CA SER A 398 13.37 24.76 23.64
C SER A 398 12.73 24.77 25.03
N ALA A 399 13.20 23.95 25.95
CA ALA A 399 12.71 23.94 27.34
C ALA A 399 13.15 25.19 28.12
N LEU A 400 14.31 25.77 27.78
CA LEU A 400 14.81 27.02 28.40
C LEU A 400 14.16 28.27 27.79
N GLU A 401 13.70 28.20 26.52
CA GLU A 401 13.10 29.33 25.79
C GLU A 401 11.55 29.30 25.79
N GLY A 402 10.91 28.36 26.51
CA GLY A 402 9.49 28.04 26.37
C GLY A 402 9.21 27.42 25.00
N MET A 403 8.39 26.36 24.90
CA MET A 403 8.12 25.63 23.63
C MET A 403 7.76 26.61 22.49
N SER A 404 8.76 27.25 21.88
CA SER A 404 8.52 28.20 20.80
C SER A 404 8.31 27.43 19.50
N LEU A 405 7.15 27.63 18.92
CA LEU A 405 6.85 27.21 17.56
C LEU A 405 7.85 27.83 16.57
N PRO A 406 8.07 27.25 15.38
CA PRO A 406 8.96 27.83 14.40
C PRO A 406 8.60 29.28 14.13
N GLY A 407 9.56 30.20 14.18
CA GLY A 407 9.30 31.65 14.02
C GLY A 407 8.66 32.02 12.68
N LYS A 408 8.76 31.15 11.68
CA LYS A 408 8.11 31.31 10.38
C LYS A 408 6.68 30.76 10.31
N LEU A 409 6.23 29.97 11.29
CA LEU A 409 4.88 29.44 11.36
C LEU A 409 3.89 30.58 11.74
N ALA A 410 2.91 30.79 10.88
CA ALA A 410 1.72 31.57 11.24
C ALA A 410 0.65 30.61 11.74
N ASP A 411 0.59 30.39 13.05
CA ASP A 411 -0.33 29.42 13.68
C ASP A 411 -1.78 29.93 13.68
N CYS A 412 -2.72 29.01 13.87
CA CYS A 412 -4.15 29.32 14.07
C CYS A 412 -4.47 29.45 15.55
N SER A 413 -5.62 30.07 15.87
CA SER A 413 -6.03 30.35 17.24
C SER A 413 -6.80 29.22 17.90
N ASP A 414 -7.51 28.37 17.13
CA ASP A 414 -8.19 27.18 17.64
C ASP A 414 -7.16 26.17 18.17
N LYS A 415 -7.52 25.43 19.20
CA LYS A 415 -6.67 24.43 19.85
C LYS A 415 -7.16 23.00 19.64
N ASP A 416 -8.35 22.82 19.09
CA ASP A 416 -8.85 21.52 18.71
C ASP A 416 -8.25 21.10 17.36
N PRO A 417 -7.39 20.04 17.32
CA PRO A 417 -6.78 19.59 16.08
C PRO A 417 -7.79 19.20 14.98
N ALA A 418 -9.00 18.78 15.38
CA ALA A 418 -10.05 18.38 14.44
C ALA A 418 -10.54 19.55 13.58
N ASN A 419 -10.48 20.77 14.11
CA ASN A 419 -10.87 22.01 13.42
C ASN A 419 -9.69 22.66 12.69
N CYS A 420 -8.45 22.27 13.03
CA CYS A 420 -7.23 22.93 12.57
C CYS A 420 -6.65 22.27 11.33
N GLU A 421 -6.15 23.10 10.44
CA GLU A 421 -5.42 22.67 9.26
C GLU A 421 -4.15 23.51 9.06
N ILE A 422 -3.10 22.89 8.51
CA ILE A 422 -1.84 23.56 8.21
C ILE A 422 -1.54 23.46 6.71
N TYR A 423 -1.23 24.62 6.10
CA TYR A 423 -0.73 24.69 4.73
C TYR A 423 0.79 24.76 4.74
N ILE A 424 1.42 23.83 4.06
CA ILE A 424 2.85 23.84 3.77
C ILE A 424 3.01 24.51 2.41
N VAL A 425 3.60 25.71 2.39
CA VAL A 425 3.60 26.58 1.21
C VAL A 425 5.03 26.76 0.70
N GLU A 426 5.19 26.70 -0.61
CA GLU A 426 6.46 26.96 -1.27
C GLU A 426 6.82 28.46 -1.24
N GLY A 427 7.96 28.76 -0.63
CA GLY A 427 8.55 30.10 -0.62
C GLY A 427 7.87 31.13 0.29
N ASP A 428 8.61 32.20 0.56
CA ASP A 428 8.14 33.30 1.43
C ASP A 428 7.09 34.17 0.71
N SER A 429 7.11 34.27 -0.62
CA SER A 429 6.15 35.08 -1.40
C SER A 429 4.74 34.50 -1.35
N ALA A 430 4.58 33.25 -1.77
CA ALA A 430 3.30 32.55 -1.67
C ALA A 430 2.86 32.40 -0.20
N GLY A 431 3.81 32.18 0.72
CA GLY A 431 3.58 32.20 2.16
C GLY A 431 3.01 33.51 2.67
N GLY A 432 3.40 34.64 2.10
CA GLY A 432 2.86 35.98 2.40
C GLY A 432 1.40 36.13 1.98
N SER A 433 1.09 35.79 0.72
CA SER A 433 -0.28 35.77 0.20
C SER A 433 -1.18 34.85 1.00
N ALA A 434 -0.72 33.62 1.30
CA ALA A 434 -1.47 32.64 2.08
C ALA A 434 -1.73 33.11 3.53
N LYS A 435 -0.75 33.75 4.18
CA LYS A 435 -0.93 34.34 5.52
C LYS A 435 -1.98 35.45 5.55
N THR A 436 -2.12 36.20 4.46
CA THR A 436 -3.14 37.23 4.33
C THR A 436 -4.50 36.65 4.03
N ALA A 437 -4.55 35.63 3.14
CA ALA A 437 -5.77 34.98 2.68
C ALA A 437 -6.47 34.11 3.75
N ARG A 438 -5.71 33.47 4.63
CA ARG A 438 -6.19 32.41 5.53
C ARG A 438 -7.28 32.83 6.51
N ASP A 439 -8.09 31.88 6.92
CA ASP A 439 -8.84 31.98 8.18
C ASP A 439 -7.90 31.79 9.37
N ARG A 440 -7.68 32.87 10.14
CA ARG A 440 -6.79 32.85 11.30
C ARG A 440 -7.29 31.99 12.45
N ALA A 441 -8.56 31.64 12.46
CA ALA A 441 -9.11 30.79 13.51
C ALA A 441 -8.62 29.34 13.36
N THR A 442 -8.67 28.79 12.15
CA THR A 442 -8.50 27.34 11.89
C THR A 442 -7.34 27.00 10.98
N GLN A 443 -6.79 27.98 10.22
CA GLN A 443 -5.75 27.72 9.23
C GLN A 443 -4.39 28.28 9.67
N ALA A 444 -3.38 27.40 9.71
CA ALA A 444 -1.98 27.74 9.93
C ALA A 444 -1.20 27.70 8.61
N ILE A 445 -0.16 28.55 8.49
CA ILE A 445 0.71 28.60 7.32
C ILE A 445 2.16 28.38 7.73
N LEU A 446 2.81 27.41 7.10
CA LEU A 446 4.24 27.12 7.24
C LEU A 446 4.94 27.29 5.88
N PRO A 447 5.58 28.42 5.60
CA PRO A 447 6.36 28.58 4.38
C PRO A 447 7.67 27.79 4.48
N LEU A 448 8.03 27.10 3.39
CA LEU A 448 9.31 26.41 3.23
C LEU A 448 10.23 27.20 2.30
N ARG A 449 11.51 27.24 2.61
CA ARG A 449 12.52 27.92 1.79
C ARG A 449 13.13 26.95 0.79
N GLY A 450 12.50 26.85 -0.39
CA GLY A 450 12.98 26.03 -1.49
C GLY A 450 12.83 24.51 -1.24
N LYS A 451 13.58 23.73 -1.98
CA LYS A 451 13.54 22.25 -1.94
C LYS A 451 14.07 21.75 -0.60
N ILE A 452 13.30 20.94 0.10
CA ILE A 452 13.74 20.30 1.34
C ILE A 452 14.77 19.19 1.03
N LEU A 453 15.45 18.74 2.08
CA LEU A 453 16.36 17.59 1.98
C LEU A 453 15.61 16.35 1.47
N ASN A 454 16.18 15.69 0.45
CA ASN A 454 15.70 14.37 0.05
C ASN A 454 16.09 13.34 1.10
N VAL A 455 15.11 12.91 1.90
CA VAL A 455 15.33 11.98 3.02
C VAL A 455 15.66 10.55 2.57
N GLU A 456 15.31 10.17 1.34
CA GLU A 456 15.67 8.86 0.78
C GLU A 456 17.20 8.70 0.66
N LYS A 457 17.93 9.80 0.47
CA LYS A 457 19.38 9.86 0.31
C LYS A 457 20.13 10.33 1.56
N ALA A 458 19.42 10.53 2.67
CA ALA A 458 19.99 11.20 3.83
C ALA A 458 19.94 10.32 5.08
N ARG A 459 21.05 10.34 5.82
CA ARG A 459 21.12 9.71 7.14
C ARG A 459 20.33 10.51 8.17
N LEU A 460 19.89 9.83 9.21
CA LEU A 460 19.01 10.38 10.25
C LEU A 460 19.60 11.65 10.93
N ASP A 461 20.91 11.69 11.15
CA ASP A 461 21.59 12.86 11.72
C ASP A 461 21.46 14.12 10.86
N LYS A 462 21.53 13.98 9.52
CA LYS A 462 21.34 15.07 8.56
C LYS A 462 19.86 15.50 8.49
N ILE A 463 18.94 14.55 8.61
CA ILE A 463 17.49 14.82 8.63
C ILE A 463 17.14 15.70 9.82
N TYR A 464 17.59 15.33 11.02
CA TYR A 464 17.40 16.16 12.22
C TYR A 464 18.18 17.49 12.21
N ALA A 465 19.24 17.59 11.41
CA ALA A 465 19.99 18.85 11.25
C ALA A 465 19.29 19.84 10.29
N ASN A 466 18.44 19.36 9.38
CA ASN A 466 17.76 20.19 8.38
C ASN A 466 16.72 21.12 9.04
N ALA A 467 16.82 22.42 8.76
CA ALA A 467 15.97 23.43 9.38
C ALA A 467 14.49 23.34 8.98
N GLU A 468 14.21 23.01 7.70
CA GLU A 468 12.85 22.90 7.18
C GLU A 468 12.15 21.68 7.76
N ILE A 469 12.84 20.54 7.85
CA ILE A 469 12.32 19.31 8.45
C ILE A 469 12.06 19.53 9.95
N LYS A 470 12.98 20.18 10.68
CA LYS A 470 12.76 20.56 12.08
C LYS A 470 11.52 21.42 12.27
N ALA A 471 11.32 22.39 11.38
CA ALA A 471 10.16 23.25 11.45
C ALA A 471 8.85 22.46 11.28
N MET A 472 8.80 21.49 10.37
CA MET A 472 7.64 20.61 10.19
C MET A 472 7.41 19.72 11.40
N ILE A 473 8.45 19.05 11.91
CA ILE A 473 8.33 18.18 13.11
C ILE A 473 7.79 18.97 14.30
N THR A 474 8.30 20.19 14.50
CA THR A 474 7.86 21.05 15.60
C THR A 474 6.43 21.57 15.38
N ALA A 475 6.07 21.94 14.14
CA ALA A 475 4.74 22.42 13.82
C ALA A 475 3.67 21.33 14.00
N PHE A 476 3.94 20.11 13.55
CA PHE A 476 2.99 19.00 13.68
C PHE A 476 2.87 18.51 15.12
N GLY A 477 3.97 18.50 15.87
CA GLY A 477 4.01 18.12 17.28
C GLY A 477 4.15 16.61 17.52
N THR A 478 4.08 15.77 16.49
CA THR A 478 4.04 14.29 16.59
C THR A 478 5.40 13.64 16.87
N GLY A 479 6.52 14.34 16.62
CA GLY A 479 7.82 13.66 16.50
C GLY A 479 7.94 12.83 15.21
N ILE A 480 9.03 12.09 15.08
CA ILE A 480 9.28 11.14 13.97
C ILE A 480 9.91 9.86 14.50
N HIS A 481 9.88 8.78 13.71
CA HIS A 481 10.39 7.45 14.09
C HIS A 481 9.81 6.95 15.42
N ASP A 482 10.65 6.45 16.32
CA ASP A 482 10.27 5.90 17.64
C ASP A 482 9.53 6.88 18.55
N GLU A 483 9.64 8.17 18.27
CA GLU A 483 8.96 9.23 19.04
C GLU A 483 7.65 9.66 18.41
N PHE A 484 7.30 9.08 17.27
CA PHE A 484 6.06 9.44 16.59
C PHE A 484 4.85 9.08 17.46
N ASP A 485 4.06 10.09 17.77
CA ASP A 485 2.85 9.96 18.57
C ASP A 485 1.72 10.77 17.91
N ILE A 486 0.83 10.05 17.23
CA ILE A 486 -0.29 10.64 16.50
C ILE A 486 -1.23 11.45 17.40
N SER A 487 -1.33 11.09 18.69
CA SER A 487 -2.19 11.80 19.67
C SER A 487 -1.76 13.24 19.92
N LYS A 488 -0.52 13.58 19.57
CA LYS A 488 0.05 14.93 19.70
C LYS A 488 -0.08 15.76 18.42
N LEU A 489 -0.71 15.23 17.39
CA LEU A 489 -0.92 15.95 16.14
C LEU A 489 -1.75 17.21 16.38
N ARG A 490 -1.26 18.34 15.90
CA ARG A 490 -1.89 19.66 16.11
C ARG A 490 -2.87 20.05 15.01
N TYR A 491 -2.87 19.36 13.87
CA TYR A 491 -3.68 19.68 12.71
C TYR A 491 -4.18 18.38 12.06
N HIS A 492 -5.49 18.17 11.97
CA HIS A 492 -6.06 17.01 11.33
C HIS A 492 -6.16 17.14 9.79
N LYS A 493 -5.63 18.24 9.22
CA LYS A 493 -5.35 18.36 7.80
C LYS A 493 -3.99 18.99 7.58
N ILE A 494 -3.12 18.29 6.89
CA ILE A 494 -1.81 18.76 6.44
C ILE A 494 -1.92 18.91 4.93
N ILE A 495 -1.92 20.15 4.46
CA ILE A 495 -2.19 20.48 3.06
C ILE A 495 -0.90 20.99 2.43
N ILE A 496 -0.40 20.25 1.45
CA ILE A 496 0.75 20.63 0.64
C ILE A 496 0.23 21.55 -0.48
N MET A 497 0.74 22.79 -0.52
CA MET A 497 0.35 23.79 -1.48
C MET A 497 1.60 24.36 -2.16
N THR A 498 1.92 23.84 -3.33
CA THR A 498 3.08 24.18 -4.15
C THR A 498 2.65 24.80 -5.48
N ASP A 499 3.57 25.45 -6.15
CA ASP A 499 3.36 26.00 -7.49
C ASP A 499 3.00 24.89 -8.50
N ALA A 500 2.24 25.24 -9.53
CA ALA A 500 1.80 24.29 -10.57
C ALA A 500 2.87 24.08 -11.66
N ASP A 501 4.14 24.08 -11.28
CA ASP A 501 5.29 23.87 -12.16
C ASP A 501 6.10 22.63 -11.77
N VAL A 502 7.17 22.35 -12.51
CA VAL A 502 8.03 21.19 -12.27
C VAL A 502 8.77 21.23 -10.92
N ASP A 503 9.09 22.42 -10.43
CA ASP A 503 9.75 22.60 -9.14
C ASP A 503 8.77 22.35 -8.00
N GLY A 504 7.54 22.87 -8.09
CA GLY A 504 6.47 22.60 -7.13
C GLY A 504 6.10 21.12 -7.07
N ALA A 505 6.03 20.44 -8.22
CA ALA A 505 5.82 18.98 -8.28
C ALA A 505 6.97 18.22 -7.56
N HIS A 506 8.22 18.66 -7.74
CA HIS A 506 9.36 18.06 -7.05
C HIS A 506 9.31 18.32 -5.54
N ILE A 507 8.95 19.52 -5.09
CA ILE A 507 8.80 19.85 -3.67
C ILE A 507 7.70 18.99 -3.03
N SER A 508 6.55 18.86 -3.69
CA SER A 508 5.48 17.96 -3.24
C SER A 508 5.97 16.52 -3.09
N THR A 509 6.74 16.01 -4.05
CA THR A 509 7.32 14.67 -4.00
C THR A 509 8.31 14.51 -2.84
N LEU A 510 9.17 15.50 -2.59
CA LEU A 510 10.08 15.49 -1.43
C LEU A 510 9.33 15.48 -0.10
N LEU A 511 8.25 16.26 0.01
CA LEU A 511 7.38 16.28 1.19
C LEU A 511 6.67 14.95 1.40
N LEU A 512 6.11 14.38 0.35
CA LEU A 512 5.48 13.06 0.40
C LEU A 512 6.48 11.97 0.79
N THR A 513 7.71 12.04 0.28
CA THR A 513 8.79 11.11 0.66
C THR A 513 9.10 11.21 2.15
N PHE A 514 9.20 12.44 2.69
CA PHE A 514 9.40 12.65 4.12
C PHE A 514 8.25 12.12 4.96
N LEU A 515 7.01 12.43 4.60
CA LEU A 515 5.82 11.95 5.32
C LEU A 515 5.70 10.43 5.26
N TYR A 516 5.92 9.84 4.10
CA TYR A 516 5.86 8.39 3.91
C TYR A 516 6.91 7.64 4.74
N ARG A 517 8.18 8.12 4.73
CA ARG A 517 9.29 7.45 5.43
C ARG A 517 9.28 7.65 6.94
N PHE A 518 8.81 8.82 7.42
CA PHE A 518 8.98 9.21 8.83
C PHE A 518 7.68 9.41 9.60
N MET A 519 6.56 9.56 8.91
CA MET A 519 5.24 9.81 9.51
C MET A 519 4.11 9.09 8.73
N PRO A 520 4.24 7.79 8.36
CA PRO A 520 3.27 7.10 7.50
C PRO A 520 1.85 7.10 8.09
N GLU A 521 1.70 7.10 9.41
CA GLU A 521 0.41 7.15 10.08
C GLU A 521 -0.42 8.40 9.71
N LEU A 522 0.23 9.52 9.37
CA LEU A 522 -0.49 10.72 8.90
C LEU A 522 -1.22 10.47 7.57
N ILE A 523 -0.62 9.67 6.69
CA ILE A 523 -1.22 9.28 5.41
C ILE A 523 -2.31 8.22 5.63
N LYS A 524 -2.01 7.20 6.44
CA LYS A 524 -2.95 6.10 6.75
C LYS A 524 -4.25 6.60 7.36
N GLN A 525 -4.17 7.54 8.28
CA GLN A 525 -5.35 8.13 8.92
C GLN A 525 -6.00 9.24 8.09
N GLY A 526 -5.43 9.54 6.91
CA GLY A 526 -6.03 10.44 5.93
C GLY A 526 -5.93 11.92 6.29
N TYR A 527 -4.86 12.33 6.95
CA TYR A 527 -4.62 13.73 7.32
C TYR A 527 -3.81 14.51 6.28
N VAL A 528 -3.32 13.87 5.21
CA VAL A 528 -2.47 14.50 4.19
C VAL A 528 -3.24 14.78 2.91
N TYR A 529 -3.12 16.00 2.40
CA TYR A 529 -3.80 16.48 1.21
C TYR A 529 -2.86 17.30 0.31
N LEU A 530 -3.15 17.29 -1.00
CA LEU A 530 -2.57 18.20 -1.97
C LEU A 530 -3.61 19.24 -2.36
N ALA A 531 -3.28 20.52 -2.23
CA ALA A 531 -4.13 21.61 -2.74
C ALA A 531 -4.10 21.61 -4.26
N GLN A 532 -5.24 21.88 -4.88
CA GLN A 532 -5.37 22.01 -6.33
C GLN A 532 -5.74 23.45 -6.65
N PRO A 533 -4.76 24.37 -6.84
CA PRO A 533 -5.06 25.71 -7.31
C PRO A 533 -5.51 25.66 -8.78
N PRO A 534 -6.29 26.65 -9.26
CA PRO A 534 -6.65 26.73 -10.66
C PRO A 534 -5.43 27.00 -11.53
N LEU A 535 -5.42 26.41 -12.74
CA LEU A 535 -4.38 26.65 -13.74
C LEU A 535 -4.65 27.89 -14.58
N PHE A 536 -5.93 28.25 -14.76
CA PHE A 536 -6.34 29.35 -15.60
C PHE A 536 -7.37 30.25 -14.90
N LYS A 537 -7.25 31.54 -15.20
CA LYS A 537 -8.27 32.56 -14.93
C LYS A 537 -8.77 33.10 -16.26
N LEU A 538 -10.07 33.06 -16.48
CA LEU A 538 -10.74 33.69 -17.60
C LEU A 538 -11.54 34.90 -17.09
N GLU A 539 -11.29 36.08 -17.66
CA GLU A 539 -12.06 37.29 -17.38
C GLU A 539 -12.78 37.74 -18.65
N LYS A 540 -14.09 37.94 -18.55
CA LYS A 540 -14.93 38.51 -19.61
C LYS A 540 -16.03 39.38 -19.00
N ASN A 541 -16.15 40.64 -19.45
CA ASN A 541 -17.20 41.56 -19.00
C ASN A 541 -17.26 41.69 -17.48
N LYS A 542 -16.11 41.75 -16.78
CA LYS A 542 -15.97 41.83 -15.31
C LYS A 542 -16.44 40.54 -14.58
N LYS A 543 -16.79 39.50 -15.26
CA LYS A 543 -16.99 38.18 -14.67
C LYS A 543 -15.71 37.37 -14.76
N VAL A 544 -15.43 36.60 -13.74
CA VAL A 544 -14.24 35.77 -13.62
C VAL A 544 -14.66 34.32 -13.51
N TRP A 545 -13.96 33.46 -14.24
CA TRP A 545 -14.06 31.98 -14.13
C TRP A 545 -12.66 31.44 -13.88
N TYR A 546 -12.60 30.36 -13.16
CA TYR A 546 -11.37 29.61 -12.92
C TYR A 546 -11.49 28.23 -13.55
N ALA A 547 -10.41 27.72 -14.15
CA ALA A 547 -10.33 26.38 -14.71
C ALA A 547 -9.13 25.64 -14.13
N TYR A 548 -9.33 24.37 -13.82
CA TYR A 548 -8.35 23.49 -13.19
C TYR A 548 -7.71 22.52 -14.19
N SER A 549 -8.19 22.51 -15.44
CA SER A 549 -7.62 21.77 -16.58
C SER A 549 -7.86 22.50 -17.89
N ASP A 550 -7.16 22.07 -18.94
CA ASP A 550 -7.37 22.59 -20.31
C ASP A 550 -8.77 22.22 -20.82
N GLU A 551 -9.29 21.05 -20.49
CA GLU A 551 -10.63 20.60 -20.87
C GLU A 551 -11.71 21.46 -20.19
N GLU A 552 -11.50 21.83 -18.94
CA GLU A 552 -12.41 22.71 -18.20
C GLU A 552 -12.39 24.13 -18.78
N LEU A 553 -11.21 24.64 -19.11
CA LEU A 553 -11.07 25.92 -19.80
C LEU A 553 -11.81 25.92 -21.14
N ASP A 554 -11.64 24.88 -21.93
CA ASP A 554 -12.35 24.72 -23.22
C ASP A 554 -13.86 24.64 -23.03
N SER A 555 -14.34 23.99 -21.99
CA SER A 555 -15.76 23.90 -21.63
C SER A 555 -16.33 25.29 -21.28
N ILE A 556 -15.62 26.04 -20.44
CA ILE A 556 -15.98 27.43 -20.08
C ILE A 556 -15.99 28.33 -21.33
N LEU A 557 -14.98 28.19 -22.20
CA LEU A 557 -14.90 28.97 -23.45
C LEU A 557 -16.03 28.63 -24.43
N LYS A 558 -16.55 27.41 -24.44
CA LYS A 558 -17.73 27.03 -25.25
C LYS A 558 -19.00 27.68 -24.71
N GLU A 559 -19.15 27.80 -23.41
CA GLU A 559 -20.31 28.41 -22.76
C GLU A 559 -20.29 29.94 -22.89
N VAL A 560 -19.15 30.57 -22.61
CA VAL A 560 -18.98 32.03 -22.55
C VAL A 560 -18.79 32.62 -23.95
N GLY A 561 -18.42 31.82 -24.95
CA GLY A 561 -18.10 32.21 -26.32
C GLY A 561 -16.62 32.64 -26.47
N ARG A 562 -15.97 32.18 -27.55
CA ARG A 562 -14.60 32.55 -27.89
C ARG A 562 -14.61 33.86 -28.68
N ASP A 563 -14.24 34.96 -28.04
CA ASP A 563 -14.09 36.27 -28.70
C ASP A 563 -12.84 37.02 -28.18
N GLN A 564 -12.56 38.19 -28.79
CA GLN A 564 -11.40 39.02 -28.44
C GLN A 564 -11.48 39.67 -27.06
N ASN A 565 -12.63 39.62 -26.39
CA ASN A 565 -12.83 40.18 -25.06
C ASN A 565 -12.45 39.21 -23.93
N ASN A 566 -12.10 37.97 -24.29
CA ASN A 566 -11.64 36.97 -23.33
C ASN A 566 -10.19 37.26 -22.92
N LYS A 567 -9.98 37.59 -21.64
CA LYS A 567 -8.65 37.67 -21.05
C LYS A 567 -8.37 36.37 -20.31
N ILE A 568 -7.49 35.56 -20.89
CA ILE A 568 -7.05 34.30 -20.29
C ILE A 568 -5.68 34.55 -19.65
N GLN A 569 -5.55 34.26 -18.38
CA GLN A 569 -4.29 34.23 -17.64
C GLN A 569 -4.02 32.77 -17.23
N ARG A 570 -2.83 32.25 -17.57
CA ARG A 570 -2.33 30.99 -17.03
C ARG A 570 -1.49 31.31 -15.80
N TYR A 571 -1.82 30.70 -14.66
CA TYR A 571 -1.02 30.82 -13.44
C TYR A 571 0.17 29.86 -13.53
N LYS A 572 1.37 30.40 -13.29
CA LYS A 572 2.61 29.61 -13.20
C LYS A 572 2.99 29.34 -11.75
N GLY A 573 2.55 30.18 -10.82
CA GLY A 573 2.81 29.99 -9.41
C GLY A 573 1.79 30.70 -8.53
N LEU A 574 1.70 30.27 -7.27
CA LEU A 574 0.80 30.80 -6.24
C LEU A 574 1.10 32.28 -5.93
N GLY A 575 2.34 32.74 -6.15
CA GLY A 575 2.74 34.12 -5.96
C GLY A 575 2.11 35.10 -6.97
N GLU A 576 1.50 34.61 -8.05
CA GLU A 576 0.77 35.42 -9.03
C GLU A 576 -0.68 35.68 -8.61
N MET A 577 -1.17 34.98 -7.58
CA MET A 577 -2.51 35.18 -7.02
C MET A 577 -2.44 36.23 -5.89
N ASP A 578 -3.39 37.15 -5.90
CA ASP A 578 -3.64 37.96 -4.71
C ASP A 578 -4.33 37.13 -3.61
N ALA A 579 -4.42 37.71 -2.41
CA ALA A 579 -4.95 37.00 -1.25
C ALA A 579 -6.43 36.58 -1.43
N ASP A 580 -7.24 37.41 -2.08
CA ASP A 580 -8.66 37.15 -2.29
C ASP A 580 -8.84 35.99 -3.29
N GLN A 581 -8.07 36.00 -4.40
CA GLN A 581 -8.07 34.91 -5.38
C GLN A 581 -7.61 33.57 -4.75
N LEU A 582 -6.55 33.61 -3.95
CA LEU A 582 -6.03 32.42 -3.27
C LEU A 582 -7.05 31.86 -2.26
N TRP A 583 -7.75 32.74 -1.54
CA TRP A 583 -8.85 32.34 -0.66
C TRP A 583 -9.97 31.67 -1.44
N GLU A 584 -10.56 32.38 -2.40
CA GLU A 584 -11.75 31.92 -3.14
C GLU A 584 -11.55 30.60 -3.89
N THR A 585 -10.34 30.34 -4.38
CA THR A 585 -10.07 29.18 -5.24
C THR A 585 -9.41 28.00 -4.52
N THR A 586 -8.61 28.26 -3.48
CA THR A 586 -7.68 27.25 -2.95
C THR A 586 -7.76 27.06 -1.44
N MET A 587 -8.16 28.08 -0.68
CA MET A 587 -8.14 28.01 0.79
C MET A 587 -9.51 27.99 1.44
N ASP A 588 -10.56 28.51 0.80
CA ASP A 588 -11.93 28.46 1.32
C ASP A 588 -12.44 27.02 1.40
N PRO A 589 -12.74 26.51 2.60
CA PRO A 589 -13.23 25.13 2.78
C PRO A 589 -14.48 24.77 1.96
N GLN A 590 -15.27 25.78 1.55
CA GLN A 590 -16.50 25.56 0.79
C GLN A 590 -16.29 25.41 -0.72
N HIS A 591 -15.20 25.97 -1.26
CA HIS A 591 -14.96 26.05 -2.70
C HIS A 591 -13.67 25.36 -3.18
N ARG A 592 -12.70 25.18 -2.29
CA ARG A 592 -11.39 24.58 -2.62
C ARG A 592 -11.49 23.13 -3.06
N VAL A 593 -10.58 22.71 -3.91
CA VAL A 593 -10.37 21.32 -4.30
C VAL A 593 -9.13 20.78 -3.60
N LEU A 594 -9.28 19.72 -2.81
CA LEU A 594 -8.20 19.01 -2.15
C LEU A 594 -8.14 17.56 -2.63
N LEU A 595 -6.97 17.14 -3.06
CA LEU A 595 -6.69 15.73 -3.37
C LEU A 595 -6.17 15.04 -2.10
N LYS A 596 -6.93 14.09 -1.57
CA LYS A 596 -6.51 13.30 -0.41
C LYS A 596 -5.42 12.32 -0.81
N VAL A 597 -4.32 12.32 -0.08
CA VAL A 597 -3.25 11.33 -0.25
C VAL A 597 -3.63 10.05 0.47
N THR A 598 -3.61 8.94 -0.25
CA THR A 598 -3.89 7.61 0.30
C THR A 598 -2.74 6.66 -0.02
N MET A 599 -2.59 5.62 0.78
CA MET A 599 -1.64 4.54 0.53
C MET A 599 -2.34 3.20 0.72
N ASP A 600 -1.98 2.22 -0.08
CA ASP A 600 -2.40 0.85 0.11
C ASP A 600 -1.31 0.09 0.86
N GLU A 601 -1.64 -0.35 2.07
CA GLU A 601 -0.70 -1.08 2.94
C GLU A 601 -0.39 -2.48 2.43
N GLU A 602 -1.30 -3.08 1.66
CA GLU A 602 -1.10 -4.40 1.03
C GLU A 602 -0.05 -4.36 -0.07
N SER A 603 0.19 -3.18 -0.67
CA SER A 603 1.20 -2.93 -1.70
C SER A 603 2.46 -2.23 -1.16
N SER A 604 2.77 -2.37 0.12
CA SER A 604 3.88 -1.64 0.77
C SER A 604 5.24 -1.89 0.12
N SER A 605 5.52 -3.11 -0.36
CA SER A 605 6.76 -3.46 -1.04
C SER A 605 6.96 -2.68 -2.35
N GLU A 606 5.91 -2.51 -3.13
CA GLU A 606 5.94 -1.74 -4.38
C GLU A 606 5.97 -0.23 -4.13
N LEU A 607 5.32 0.25 -3.06
CA LEU A 607 5.42 1.65 -2.64
C LEU A 607 6.86 2.00 -2.25
N ASP A 608 7.50 1.18 -1.42
CA ASP A 608 8.91 1.35 -1.05
C ASP A 608 9.81 1.36 -2.27
N LEU A 609 9.61 0.41 -3.19
CA LEU A 609 10.37 0.35 -4.42
C LEU A 609 10.16 1.58 -5.31
N THR A 610 8.93 2.10 -5.37
CA THR A 610 8.60 3.31 -6.14
C THR A 610 9.33 4.52 -5.58
N PHE A 611 9.29 4.75 -4.26
CA PHE A 611 10.02 5.84 -3.63
C PHE A 611 11.55 5.67 -3.82
N THR A 612 12.08 4.47 -3.65
CA THR A 612 13.50 4.21 -3.86
C THR A 612 13.92 4.42 -5.32
N THR A 613 13.10 4.02 -6.28
CA THR A 613 13.34 4.23 -7.72
C THR A 613 13.33 5.72 -8.08
N LEU A 614 12.30 6.46 -7.63
CA LEU A 614 12.13 7.87 -7.99
C LEU A 614 13.07 8.79 -7.22
N MET A 615 13.31 8.52 -5.95
CA MET A 615 14.02 9.42 -5.03
C MET A 615 15.39 8.91 -4.61
N GLY A 616 15.75 7.66 -4.89
CA GLY A 616 17.03 7.05 -4.57
C GLY A 616 18.20 7.54 -5.45
N ASP A 617 19.40 7.00 -5.21
CA ASP A 617 20.64 7.44 -5.86
C ASP A 617 20.81 6.91 -7.30
N LYS A 618 20.25 5.74 -7.62
CA LYS A 618 20.38 5.15 -8.95
C LYS A 618 19.56 5.92 -9.99
N VAL A 619 20.24 6.32 -11.06
CA VAL A 619 19.61 7.07 -12.17
C VAL A 619 18.91 6.14 -13.15
N GLU A 620 19.49 4.99 -13.45
CA GLU A 620 19.02 4.07 -14.48
C GLU A 620 17.60 3.55 -14.24
N PRO A 621 17.26 3.01 -13.05
CA PRO A 621 15.89 2.55 -12.77
C PRO A 621 14.86 3.69 -12.86
N ARG A 622 15.27 4.93 -12.52
CA ARG A 622 14.41 6.11 -12.66
C ARG A 622 14.17 6.48 -14.11
N ARG A 623 15.21 6.39 -14.94
CA ARG A 623 15.09 6.63 -16.39
C ARG A 623 14.15 5.61 -17.02
N GLU A 624 14.33 4.33 -16.74
CA GLU A 624 13.45 3.25 -17.20
C GLU A 624 11.99 3.50 -16.79
N PHE A 625 11.77 3.87 -15.52
CA PHE A 625 10.43 4.21 -15.03
C PHE A 625 9.79 5.38 -15.81
N ILE A 626 10.57 6.43 -16.10
CA ILE A 626 10.09 7.58 -16.88
C ILE A 626 9.75 7.17 -18.31
N GLU A 627 10.61 6.39 -18.98
CA GLU A 627 10.40 5.92 -20.34
C GLU A 627 9.14 5.02 -20.45
N GLU A 628 8.95 4.11 -19.51
CA GLU A 628 7.76 3.23 -19.45
C GLU A 628 6.45 4.01 -19.24
N ASN A 629 6.49 5.07 -18.42
CA ASN A 629 5.30 5.82 -18.02
C ASN A 629 5.09 7.12 -18.83
N ALA A 630 5.99 7.51 -19.72
CA ALA A 630 5.93 8.76 -20.47
C ALA A 630 4.61 8.92 -21.26
N LYS A 631 4.06 7.84 -21.78
CA LYS A 631 2.78 7.83 -22.51
C LYS A 631 1.57 8.19 -21.64
N ASN A 632 1.69 8.06 -20.33
CA ASN A 632 0.61 8.32 -19.39
C ASN A 632 0.59 9.77 -18.87
N VAL A 633 1.61 10.55 -19.21
CA VAL A 633 1.72 11.96 -18.79
C VAL A 633 0.77 12.81 -19.61
N LYS A 634 -0.20 13.44 -18.97
CA LYS A 634 -1.20 14.31 -19.61
C LYS A 634 -0.84 15.79 -19.61
N ASN A 635 -0.05 16.23 -18.61
CA ASN A 635 0.29 17.64 -18.40
C ASN A 635 1.81 17.81 -18.49
N LEU A 636 2.34 17.95 -19.70
CA LEU A 636 3.70 18.41 -19.91
C LEU A 636 3.69 19.94 -20.00
N ASP A 637 4.44 20.59 -19.12
CA ASP A 637 4.72 22.01 -19.23
C ASP A 637 5.84 22.19 -20.29
N ILE A 638 5.44 22.35 -21.55
CA ILE A 638 6.32 22.54 -22.70
C ILE A 638 6.30 24.02 -23.08
#